data_b83eaaeef99c1d3b5ba46a4be460b090
#
_entry.id   b83eaaeef99c1d3b5ba46a4be460b090
#
_cell.length_a   1.000
_cell.length_b   1.000
_cell.length_c   1.000
_cell.angle_alpha   90.00
_cell.angle_beta   90.00
_cell.angle_gamma   90.00
#
_symmetry.space_group_name_H-M   'P 1'
#
loop_
_entity.id
_entity.type
_entity.pdbx_description
1 polymer ?
#
loop_
_entity_poly.entity_id
_entity_poly.type
_entity_poly.pdbx_seq_one_letter_code
_entity_poly.pdbx_strand_id
1 'polypeptide(L)'
;MNKSFLLTTTAFFFLIATLNGQAPLPGAAGSDTLNNYPDENVIPLGEIVVSSFRVNRALKELPVPLAVVGSYNFRKMSSLTISNVLAAEPGVALGSDGIWSTKVNIRGMNENRLVSLVDGNRIETATDLTASLSMTDIYDIERVEIIKGAQSSLYGTGAMGGIINIITKEGRFGNKPFVSGNIISGYASANNLFTGHGDVTTGSRKWYLRFSGTYNDADDIRTPEGKLFNSRYTSRNIAVKTGFRPFNNHTIRVQYQDYHAYDVGIPGGEAFPGPAEAKYTDISRQLLSATYEIANISDIFSQLKFNYFIQYIKRDVEMKPNTVTTTPLPSGSQRVTPELFIPIGNHLTNGAQIQSTWKPAANNTIIAGIDFWTRNLSTKRTKFIKTEILDSEGNVTKTNNIVRGETPIPESSFTSAGIFFQNETSLLNDKIRIIGGGRFDGVSVKNKRGFDVDYLIVNNVRNDTPPNQRITFEEGKVNSISWSANFGAIYRLFRNTDVSFSTARSFRAPSLEERFKYIDLGNYVRLGDPELKPESGYSADLGMRIWNPLVNLQADVFINRISNMIVETPGEFVYTINTGPAEGTTDTLPALINANVSRAMLYGFDFGLQYNFHSDFVVFASGAFVRGKDTEADTWLPQIPPFNGRLGVRYSPANIGSVELAVTGAAKQDKVAEGEKTTGGYARYDLAINSVNIHLRKTSIQFFGGIDNITDRRYTNHLATNRGSISVEPGRNIYLRLVLSF
;
A
#
# COMPACT_ATOMS: atom_id res chain seq x y z
N MET A 1 -2.96 -32.77 3.93
CA MET A 1 -2.51 -32.57 5.30
C MET A 1 -3.69 -32.72 6.25
N ASN A 2 -3.50 -33.39 7.35
CA ASN A 2 -4.53 -34.06 8.15
C ASN A 2 -5.66 -33.19 8.72
N LYS A 3 -6.90 -33.68 8.57
CA LYS A 3 -8.15 -33.15 9.18
C LYS A 3 -8.16 -33.08 10.73
N SER A 4 -7.10 -33.49 11.41
CA SER A 4 -6.99 -33.52 12.88
C SER A 4 -6.64 -32.16 13.51
N PHE A 5 -6.24 -31.14 12.71
CA PHE A 5 -5.86 -29.83 13.24
C PHE A 5 -7.07 -28.89 13.45
N LEU A 6 -8.19 -29.16 12.77
CA LEU A 6 -9.40 -28.33 12.86
C LEU A 6 -10.20 -28.57 14.17
N LEU A 7 -10.09 -29.75 14.77
CA LEU A 7 -10.84 -30.10 16.00
C LEU A 7 -10.16 -29.57 17.27
N THR A 8 -8.85 -29.39 17.28
CA THR A 8 -8.12 -28.88 18.47
C THR A 8 -8.24 -27.38 18.64
N THR A 9 -8.46 -26.63 17.57
CA THR A 9 -8.63 -25.15 17.64
C THR A 9 -10.03 -24.78 18.13
N THR A 10 -11.04 -25.57 17.84
CA THR A 10 -12.43 -25.34 18.31
C THR A 10 -12.59 -25.59 19.82
N ALA A 11 -11.79 -26.48 20.41
CA ALA A 11 -11.86 -26.81 21.84
C ALA A 11 -11.26 -25.71 22.74
N PHE A 12 -10.32 -24.89 22.24
CA PHE A 12 -9.68 -23.83 23.03
C PHE A 12 -10.57 -22.60 23.21
N PHE A 13 -11.52 -22.36 22.31
CA PHE A 13 -12.45 -21.22 22.36
C PHE A 13 -13.66 -21.46 23.27
N PHE A 14 -14.00 -22.71 23.60
CA PHE A 14 -15.15 -23.02 24.45
C PHE A 14 -14.87 -22.92 25.95
N LEU A 15 -13.60 -22.89 26.39
CA LEU A 15 -13.25 -22.90 27.81
C LEU A 15 -13.27 -21.52 28.51
N ILE A 16 -13.43 -20.42 27.76
CA ILE A 16 -13.47 -19.04 28.29
C ILE A 16 -14.91 -18.59 28.62
N ALA A 17 -15.93 -19.35 28.25
CA ALA A 17 -17.34 -18.95 28.38
C ALA A 17 -17.95 -19.11 29.80
N THR A 18 -17.18 -19.53 30.81
CA THR A 18 -17.72 -19.82 32.18
C THR A 18 -17.27 -18.86 33.28
N LEU A 19 -16.71 -17.68 32.95
CA LEU A 19 -16.41 -16.68 33.99
C LEU A 19 -17.58 -15.70 34.15
N ASN A 20 -18.30 -15.84 35.26
CA ASN A 20 -19.42 -15.01 35.70
C ASN A 20 -19.04 -13.53 35.80
N GLY A 21 -19.55 -12.71 34.90
CA GLY A 21 -19.47 -11.25 34.95
C GLY A 21 -20.83 -10.63 35.23
N GLN A 22 -20.96 -9.89 36.31
CA GLN A 22 -22.16 -9.10 36.68
C GLN A 22 -22.39 -7.96 35.67
N ALA A 23 -23.67 -7.69 35.38
CA ALA A 23 -24.11 -6.64 34.47
C ALA A 23 -23.77 -5.23 34.99
N PRO A 24 -23.39 -4.28 34.14
CA PRO A 24 -23.29 -2.88 34.49
C PRO A 24 -24.64 -2.17 34.38
N LEU A 25 -24.94 -1.31 35.39
CA LEU A 25 -26.04 -0.34 35.37
C LEU A 25 -25.76 0.82 34.39
N PRO A 26 -26.82 1.46 33.82
CA PRO A 26 -26.65 2.54 32.89
C PRO A 26 -26.32 3.87 33.61
N GLY A 27 -25.34 4.59 33.09
CA GLY A 27 -25.09 5.98 33.47
C GLY A 27 -23.63 6.35 33.67
N ALA A 28 -23.00 6.85 32.63
CA ALA A 28 -22.07 8.00 32.62
C ALA A 28 -21.58 8.22 31.22
N ALA A 29 -22.05 9.30 30.60
CA ALA A 29 -21.52 9.80 29.31
C ALA A 29 -20.08 10.29 29.51
N GLY A 30 -19.13 9.66 28.82
CA GLY A 30 -17.75 10.05 28.78
C GLY A 30 -17.13 9.55 27.48
N SER A 31 -17.05 10.41 26.48
CA SER A 31 -16.18 10.41 25.29
C SER A 31 -15.85 9.07 24.60
N ASP A 32 -16.79 8.18 24.42
CA ASP A 32 -16.67 6.97 23.57
C ASP A 32 -17.34 7.19 22.20
N THR A 33 -17.08 8.33 21.54
CA THR A 33 -17.70 8.68 20.26
C THR A 33 -17.08 7.96 19.05
N LEU A 34 -16.09 7.10 19.23
CA LEU A 34 -15.44 6.40 18.11
C LEU A 34 -15.91 4.94 17.92
N ASN A 35 -16.64 4.33 18.87
CA ASN A 35 -17.09 2.94 18.75
C ASN A 35 -18.60 2.76 18.54
N ASN A 36 -19.38 3.82 18.60
CA ASN A 36 -20.77 3.85 18.17
C ASN A 36 -20.85 4.71 16.92
N TYR A 37 -20.36 4.22 15.77
CA TYR A 37 -20.93 4.68 14.52
C TYR A 37 -22.38 4.18 14.53
N PRO A 38 -23.37 5.05 14.66
CA PRO A 38 -24.74 4.64 14.42
C PRO A 38 -24.80 4.13 12.99
N ASP A 39 -25.49 3.04 12.80
CA ASP A 39 -25.70 2.43 11.52
C ASP A 39 -25.81 3.49 10.43
N GLU A 40 -24.82 3.52 9.50
CA GLU A 40 -24.85 4.02 8.14
C GLU A 40 -25.32 5.46 7.87
N ASN A 41 -25.82 6.18 8.82
CA ASN A 41 -26.21 7.58 8.60
C ASN A 41 -24.97 8.43 8.45
N VAL A 42 -24.88 9.12 7.32
CA VAL A 42 -23.89 10.12 6.94
C VAL A 42 -23.24 10.74 8.18
N ILE A 43 -22.01 10.31 8.50
CA ILE A 43 -21.25 10.97 9.58
C ILE A 43 -20.93 12.36 9.06
N PRO A 44 -21.41 13.44 9.71
CA PRO A 44 -21.08 14.77 9.27
C PRO A 44 -19.57 14.93 9.18
N LEU A 45 -19.04 15.46 8.06
CA LEU A 45 -17.60 15.67 7.86
C LEU A 45 -16.92 16.40 9.04
N GLY A 46 -17.70 17.09 9.86
CA GLY A 46 -17.25 17.75 11.09
C GLY A 46 -16.90 16.83 12.26
N GLU A 47 -17.34 15.58 12.24
CA GLU A 47 -17.14 14.61 13.32
C GLU A 47 -16.04 13.60 13.00
N ILE A 48 -15.62 13.49 11.74
CA ILE A 48 -14.52 12.62 11.34
C ILE A 48 -13.20 13.23 11.78
N VAL A 49 -12.51 12.55 12.69
CA VAL A 49 -11.19 12.94 13.19
C VAL A 49 -10.11 12.16 12.47
N VAL A 50 -9.11 12.86 11.97
CA VAL A 50 -7.96 12.29 11.26
C VAL A 50 -6.66 12.62 11.97
N SER A 51 -5.68 11.74 11.83
CA SER A 51 -4.35 11.85 12.46
C SER A 51 -3.21 12.06 11.46
N SER A 52 -3.50 12.00 10.16
CA SER A 52 -2.50 12.10 9.08
C SER A 52 -1.79 13.46 9.02
N PHE A 53 -2.27 14.47 9.74
CA PHE A 53 -1.60 15.75 9.94
C PHE A 53 -0.76 15.79 11.22
N ARG A 54 -0.39 14.60 11.73
CA ARG A 54 0.42 14.42 12.95
C ARG A 54 -0.26 14.86 14.26
N VAL A 55 -1.44 15.43 14.18
CA VAL A 55 -2.35 15.72 15.30
C VAL A 55 -3.77 15.35 14.89
N ASN A 56 -4.59 15.01 15.88
CA ASN A 56 -5.99 14.73 15.65
C ASN A 56 -6.74 16.02 15.26
N ARG A 57 -7.36 16.01 14.08
CA ARG A 57 -8.13 17.13 13.53
C ARG A 57 -9.43 16.67 12.92
N ALA A 58 -10.46 17.46 13.00
CA ALA A 58 -11.67 17.22 12.22
C ALA A 58 -11.38 17.40 10.72
N LEU A 59 -11.93 16.51 9.91
CA LEU A 59 -11.71 16.50 8.46
C LEU A 59 -12.00 17.87 7.81
N LYS A 60 -13.07 18.54 8.25
CA LYS A 60 -13.46 19.89 7.78
C LYS A 60 -12.42 20.98 8.04
N GLU A 61 -11.46 20.74 8.94
CA GLU A 61 -10.44 21.72 9.31
C GLU A 61 -9.20 21.68 8.43
N LEU A 62 -9.11 20.74 7.50
CA LEU A 62 -7.92 20.49 6.69
C LEU A 62 -8.09 21.03 5.27
N PRO A 63 -7.20 21.92 4.78
CA PRO A 63 -7.30 22.56 3.46
C PRO A 63 -6.83 21.69 2.30
N VAL A 64 -6.71 20.38 2.48
CA VAL A 64 -6.23 19.46 1.47
C VAL A 64 -7.29 18.42 1.13
N PRO A 65 -7.29 17.88 -0.09
CA PRO A 65 -8.14 16.76 -0.45
C PRO A 65 -7.81 15.53 0.40
N LEU A 66 -8.76 15.07 1.18
CA LEU A 66 -8.58 13.94 2.10
C LEU A 66 -9.82 13.05 2.09
N ALA A 67 -9.61 11.73 2.07
CA ALA A 67 -10.64 10.71 2.24
C ALA A 67 -10.37 9.86 3.48
N VAL A 68 -11.43 9.38 4.12
CA VAL A 68 -11.36 8.47 5.26
C VAL A 68 -12.26 7.27 5.00
N VAL A 69 -11.67 6.09 4.98
CA VAL A 69 -12.36 4.83 4.76
C VAL A 69 -12.42 4.06 6.09
N GLY A 70 -13.58 3.97 6.70
CA GLY A 70 -13.78 3.32 8.00
C GLY A 70 -13.88 1.80 7.92
N SER A 71 -13.79 1.14 9.09
CA SER A 71 -13.83 -0.32 9.24
C SER A 71 -15.10 -0.97 8.66
N TYR A 72 -16.21 -0.24 8.62
CA TYR A 72 -17.46 -0.69 8.01
C TYR A 72 -17.29 -1.02 6.50
N ASN A 73 -16.60 -0.17 5.73
CA ASN A 73 -16.36 -0.41 4.32
C ASN A 73 -15.57 -1.69 4.06
N PHE A 74 -14.61 -2.02 4.94
CA PHE A 74 -13.85 -3.27 4.87
C PHE A 74 -14.69 -4.51 5.20
N ARG A 75 -15.72 -4.37 6.02
CA ARG A 75 -16.67 -5.46 6.33
C ARG A 75 -17.74 -5.65 5.25
N LYS A 76 -18.19 -4.56 4.63
CA LYS A 76 -19.25 -4.54 3.62
C LYS A 76 -18.81 -5.12 2.27
N MET A 77 -17.56 -4.89 1.85
CA MET A 77 -17.05 -5.33 0.54
C MET A 77 -16.45 -6.74 0.63
N SER A 78 -16.52 -7.50 -0.46
CA SER A 78 -15.85 -8.82 -0.57
C SER A 78 -14.34 -8.74 -0.65
N SER A 79 -13.79 -7.54 -0.63
CA SER A 79 -12.39 -7.22 -0.95
C SER A 79 -11.39 -7.99 -0.10
N LEU A 80 -10.31 -8.39 -0.75
CA LEU A 80 -9.24 -9.20 -0.18
C LEU A 80 -8.08 -8.36 0.33
N THR A 81 -7.93 -7.16 -0.22
CA THR A 81 -6.83 -6.24 0.11
C THR A 81 -7.35 -4.84 0.37
N ILE A 82 -6.54 -4.07 1.06
CA ILE A 82 -6.83 -2.66 1.34
C ILE A 82 -7.04 -1.87 0.05
N SER A 83 -6.17 -2.07 -0.94
CA SER A 83 -6.23 -1.33 -2.21
C SER A 83 -7.55 -1.49 -2.95
N ASN A 84 -8.19 -2.67 -2.88
CA ASN A 84 -9.50 -2.91 -3.48
C ASN A 84 -10.59 -2.02 -2.84
N VAL A 85 -10.57 -1.86 -1.52
CA VAL A 85 -11.55 -1.02 -0.80
C VAL A 85 -11.30 0.45 -1.09
N LEU A 86 -10.03 0.87 -1.09
CA LEU A 86 -9.65 2.27 -1.33
C LEU A 86 -9.95 2.73 -2.75
N ALA A 87 -9.98 1.82 -3.73
CA ALA A 87 -10.32 2.16 -5.12
C ALA A 87 -11.79 2.61 -5.32
N ALA A 88 -12.65 2.48 -4.29
CA ALA A 88 -13.98 3.07 -4.30
C ALA A 88 -13.97 4.60 -4.04
N GLU A 89 -12.85 5.15 -3.54
CA GLU A 89 -12.68 6.56 -3.26
C GLU A 89 -12.34 7.34 -4.53
N PRO A 90 -12.94 8.54 -4.76
CA PRO A 90 -12.62 9.37 -5.91
C PRO A 90 -11.12 9.70 -5.98
N GLY A 91 -10.53 9.66 -7.18
CA GLY A 91 -9.11 9.96 -7.40
C GLY A 91 -8.13 8.89 -6.92
N VAL A 92 -8.66 7.74 -6.50
CA VAL A 92 -7.89 6.54 -6.13
C VAL A 92 -8.22 5.43 -7.12
N ALA A 93 -7.23 4.81 -7.70
CA ALA A 93 -7.40 3.72 -8.64
C ALA A 93 -6.61 2.47 -8.19
N LEU A 94 -7.11 1.30 -8.55
CA LEU A 94 -6.50 0.02 -8.26
C LEU A 94 -5.48 -0.35 -9.34
N GLY A 95 -4.24 -0.61 -8.95
CA GLY A 95 -3.29 -1.37 -9.74
C GLY A 95 -3.16 -2.78 -9.18
N SER A 96 -2.91 -3.78 -10.03
CA SER A 96 -2.75 -5.16 -9.55
C SER A 96 -1.79 -5.97 -10.40
N ASP A 97 -1.01 -6.82 -9.74
CA ASP A 97 -0.17 -7.86 -10.33
C ASP A 97 -0.75 -9.25 -10.02
N GLY A 98 -1.99 -9.32 -9.58
CA GLY A 98 -2.74 -10.49 -9.13
C GLY A 98 -3.81 -10.09 -8.13
N ILE A 99 -4.52 -11.06 -7.55
CA ILE A 99 -5.62 -10.78 -6.63
C ILE A 99 -5.12 -10.22 -5.30
N TRP A 100 -4.02 -10.77 -4.81
CA TRP A 100 -3.42 -10.38 -3.54
C TRP A 100 -2.39 -9.24 -3.72
N SER A 101 -1.59 -9.29 -4.79
CA SER A 101 -0.57 -8.29 -5.07
C SER A 101 -1.20 -7.04 -5.69
N THR A 102 -1.72 -6.17 -4.83
CA THR A 102 -2.43 -4.95 -5.24
C THR A 102 -1.73 -3.70 -4.74
N LYS A 103 -1.89 -2.62 -5.50
CA LYS A 103 -1.34 -1.30 -5.22
C LYS A 103 -2.36 -0.20 -5.48
N VAL A 104 -2.13 0.95 -4.90
CA VAL A 104 -2.95 2.16 -5.07
C VAL A 104 -2.26 3.13 -5.99
N ASN A 105 -3.02 3.71 -6.91
CA ASN A 105 -2.64 4.87 -7.71
C ASN A 105 -3.50 6.06 -7.26
N ILE A 106 -2.86 7.15 -6.85
CA ILE A 106 -3.53 8.40 -6.48
C ILE A 106 -3.23 9.44 -7.55
N ARG A 107 -4.26 9.86 -8.29
CA ARG A 107 -4.15 10.92 -9.31
C ARG A 107 -3.02 10.69 -10.33
N GLY A 108 -2.83 9.44 -10.76
CA GLY A 108 -1.77 9.06 -11.71
C GLY A 108 -0.41 8.76 -11.08
N MET A 109 -0.25 8.86 -9.77
CA MET A 109 0.99 8.51 -9.05
C MET A 109 0.83 7.25 -8.22
N ASN A 110 1.89 6.44 -8.19
CA ASN A 110 1.93 5.17 -7.47
C ASN A 110 3.30 4.94 -6.82
N GLU A 111 3.43 3.83 -6.09
CA GLU A 111 4.67 3.26 -5.54
C GLU A 111 5.53 4.31 -4.81
N ASN A 112 6.76 4.53 -5.25
CA ASN A 112 7.75 5.41 -4.59
C ASN A 112 7.33 6.88 -4.51
N ARG A 113 6.28 7.30 -5.23
CA ARG A 113 5.72 8.66 -5.17
C ARG A 113 4.57 8.80 -4.18
N LEU A 114 4.22 7.69 -3.49
CA LEU A 114 3.28 7.66 -2.36
C LEU A 114 3.99 7.22 -1.09
N VAL A 115 3.52 7.70 0.05
CA VAL A 115 3.97 7.23 1.36
C VAL A 115 2.87 6.37 1.97
N SER A 116 3.20 5.12 2.26
CA SER A 116 2.33 4.19 2.99
C SER A 116 2.78 4.04 4.44
N LEU A 117 1.82 4.15 5.35
CA LEU A 117 2.06 4.09 6.80
C LEU A 117 1.10 3.08 7.46
N VAL A 118 1.56 2.41 8.50
CA VAL A 118 0.71 1.69 9.46
C VAL A 118 0.92 2.31 10.84
N ASP A 119 -0.15 2.86 11.39
CA ASP A 119 -0.13 3.58 12.69
C ASP A 119 0.97 4.66 12.74
N GLY A 120 1.17 5.37 11.60
CA GLY A 120 2.20 6.39 11.43
C GLY A 120 3.61 5.87 11.16
N ASN A 121 3.85 4.56 11.16
CA ASN A 121 5.13 3.94 10.86
C ASN A 121 5.23 3.62 9.36
N ARG A 122 6.32 3.99 8.73
CA ARG A 122 6.53 3.85 7.29
C ARG A 122 6.64 2.38 6.88
N ILE A 123 5.94 2.00 5.79
CA ILE A 123 6.13 0.71 5.12
C ILE A 123 6.88 0.95 3.83
N GLU A 124 8.03 0.35 3.68
CA GLU A 124 8.78 0.37 2.43
C GLU A 124 9.27 -1.03 2.08
N THR A 125 9.15 -1.39 0.81
CA THR A 125 9.61 -2.65 0.23
C THR A 125 10.24 -2.38 -1.13
N ALA A 126 10.78 -3.39 -1.79
CA ALA A 126 11.31 -3.29 -3.15
C ALA A 126 10.19 -2.98 -4.15
N THR A 127 10.49 -2.15 -5.14
CA THR A 127 9.51 -1.58 -6.06
C THR A 127 8.97 -2.54 -7.10
N ASP A 128 9.75 -3.50 -7.56
CA ASP A 128 9.39 -4.35 -8.71
C ASP A 128 8.26 -5.37 -8.42
N LEU A 129 7.98 -5.68 -7.13
CA LEU A 129 6.92 -6.58 -6.69
C LEU A 129 6.27 -6.00 -5.43
N THR A 130 5.71 -4.81 -5.55
CA THR A 130 5.16 -4.09 -4.41
C THR A 130 3.75 -4.54 -4.07
N ALA A 131 3.61 -5.09 -2.87
CA ALA A 131 2.31 -5.38 -2.28
C ALA A 131 2.28 -4.88 -0.83
N SER A 132 2.88 -3.72 -0.57
CA SER A 132 3.09 -3.21 0.79
C SER A 132 1.78 -3.10 1.58
N LEU A 133 0.71 -2.63 0.94
CA LEU A 133 -0.61 -2.50 1.57
C LEU A 133 -1.27 -3.86 1.81
N SER A 134 -1.00 -4.86 0.94
CA SER A 134 -1.57 -6.20 1.08
C SER A 134 -1.04 -6.97 2.30
N MET A 135 0.12 -6.54 2.85
CA MET A 135 0.69 -7.10 4.08
C MET A 135 0.08 -6.51 5.35
N THR A 136 -1.19 -6.10 5.30
CA THR A 136 -1.94 -5.60 6.47
C THR A 136 -3.32 -6.24 6.49
N ASP A 137 -3.73 -6.72 7.66
CA ASP A 137 -5.03 -7.38 7.84
C ASP A 137 -6.18 -6.38 7.74
N ILE A 138 -7.09 -6.60 6.78
CA ILE A 138 -8.27 -5.75 6.57
C ILE A 138 -9.25 -5.75 7.74
N TYR A 139 -9.30 -6.84 8.52
CA TYR A 139 -10.20 -6.95 9.66
C TYR A 139 -9.68 -6.25 10.92
N ASP A 140 -8.38 -5.96 10.94
CA ASP A 140 -7.75 -5.22 12.03
C ASP A 140 -7.72 -3.70 11.78
N ILE A 141 -8.23 -3.24 10.65
CA ILE A 141 -8.30 -1.81 10.30
C ILE A 141 -9.44 -1.15 11.05
N GLU A 142 -9.15 -0.03 11.70
CA GLU A 142 -10.13 0.93 12.21
C GLU A 142 -10.57 1.88 11.11
N ARG A 143 -9.59 2.50 10.43
CA ARG A 143 -9.79 3.37 9.26
C ARG A 143 -8.52 3.51 8.45
N VAL A 144 -8.66 3.93 7.21
CA VAL A 144 -7.55 4.39 6.36
C VAL A 144 -7.77 5.85 6.01
N GLU A 145 -6.76 6.65 6.23
CA GLU A 145 -6.72 8.08 5.92
C GLU A 145 -5.89 8.27 4.64
N ILE A 146 -6.49 8.86 3.60
CA ILE A 146 -5.85 9.08 2.30
C ILE A 146 -5.73 10.57 2.08
N ILE A 147 -4.52 11.13 2.13
CA ILE A 147 -4.25 12.50 1.72
C ILE A 147 -3.84 12.46 0.25
N LYS A 148 -4.53 13.22 -0.59
CA LYS A 148 -4.23 13.36 -2.01
C LYS A 148 -3.40 14.62 -2.24
N GLY A 149 -2.38 14.51 -3.11
CA GLY A 149 -1.45 15.61 -3.37
C GLY A 149 -0.22 15.62 -2.48
N ALA A 150 0.66 16.58 -2.69
CA ALA A 150 1.99 16.62 -2.09
C ALA A 150 1.98 16.96 -0.60
N GLN A 151 2.63 16.13 0.22
CA GLN A 151 2.72 16.28 1.68
C GLN A 151 4.12 15.96 2.25
N SER A 152 5.17 16.18 1.45
CA SER A 152 6.54 15.93 1.90
C SER A 152 6.97 16.78 3.09
N SER A 153 6.33 17.93 3.32
CA SER A 153 6.58 18.81 4.48
C SER A 153 6.31 18.13 5.84
N LEU A 154 5.43 17.12 5.89
CA LEU A 154 5.17 16.36 7.12
C LEU A 154 5.90 15.02 7.16
N TYR A 155 6.02 14.34 6.02
CA TYR A 155 6.45 12.94 5.98
C TYR A 155 7.76 12.72 5.23
N GLY A 156 8.36 13.77 4.66
CA GLY A 156 9.64 13.71 3.97
C GLY A 156 9.56 13.09 2.58
N THR A 157 10.62 12.41 2.21
CA THR A 157 10.79 11.82 0.88
C THR A 157 9.65 10.88 0.47
N GLY A 158 9.20 10.98 -0.79
CA GLY A 158 8.21 10.09 -1.41
C GLY A 158 6.75 10.57 -1.34
N ALA A 159 6.38 11.54 -0.49
CA ALA A 159 5.01 12.04 -0.40
C ALA A 159 4.71 13.09 -1.49
N MET A 160 4.89 12.74 -2.76
CA MET A 160 4.65 13.59 -3.92
C MET A 160 3.21 13.49 -4.43
N GLY A 161 2.65 12.27 -4.47
CA GLY A 161 1.29 11.99 -4.93
C GLY A 161 0.28 11.89 -3.79
N GLY A 162 0.73 11.60 -2.58
CA GLY A 162 -0.14 11.46 -1.43
C GLY A 162 0.41 10.58 -0.33
N ILE A 163 -0.44 10.38 0.68
CA ILE A 163 -0.15 9.54 1.84
C ILE A 163 -1.34 8.61 2.06
N ILE A 164 -1.03 7.36 2.37
CA ILE A 164 -1.99 6.35 2.82
C ILE A 164 -1.59 5.95 4.24
N ASN A 165 -2.37 6.37 5.24
CA ASN A 165 -2.11 6.02 6.63
C ASN A 165 -3.18 5.04 7.12
N ILE A 166 -2.78 3.80 7.34
CA ILE A 166 -3.62 2.74 7.87
C ILE A 166 -3.59 2.84 9.38
N ILE A 167 -4.74 3.12 9.99
CA ILE A 167 -4.91 3.10 11.43
C ILE A 167 -5.54 1.77 11.81
N THR A 168 -4.82 0.99 12.58
CA THR A 168 -5.30 -0.33 13.01
C THR A 168 -6.02 -0.23 14.35
N LYS A 169 -6.99 -1.12 14.59
CA LYS A 169 -7.79 -1.14 15.81
C LYS A 169 -6.92 -1.22 17.05
N GLU A 170 -7.24 -0.42 18.03
CA GLU A 170 -6.52 -0.32 19.29
C GLU A 170 -7.38 -0.86 20.46
N GLY A 171 -6.73 -1.24 21.55
CA GLY A 171 -7.42 -1.51 22.80
C GLY A 171 -7.88 -0.22 23.49
N ARG A 172 -8.78 -0.32 24.46
CA ARG A 172 -9.31 0.82 25.19
C ARG A 172 -9.07 0.74 26.68
N PHE A 173 -8.89 1.89 27.31
CA PHE A 173 -8.91 2.00 28.76
C PHE A 173 -10.37 2.05 29.23
N GLY A 174 -10.72 1.27 30.24
CA GLY A 174 -12.07 1.21 30.79
C GLY A 174 -12.11 1.66 32.23
N ASN A 175 -13.20 2.29 32.70
CA ASN A 175 -13.36 2.68 34.11
C ASN A 175 -13.42 1.47 35.07
N LYS A 176 -13.87 0.33 34.56
CA LYS A 176 -13.89 -0.99 35.25
C LYS A 176 -13.23 -2.02 34.35
N PRO A 177 -12.71 -3.13 34.88
CA PRO A 177 -12.27 -4.26 34.08
C PRO A 177 -13.38 -4.73 33.13
N PHE A 178 -13.01 -5.01 31.89
CA PHE A 178 -13.94 -5.47 30.85
C PHE A 178 -13.25 -6.47 29.93
N VAL A 179 -14.04 -7.26 29.21
CA VAL A 179 -13.64 -8.10 28.10
C VAL A 179 -14.65 -7.87 26.97
N SER A 180 -14.17 -7.68 25.78
CA SER A 180 -14.99 -7.55 24.57
C SER A 180 -14.23 -8.12 23.39
N GLY A 181 -14.92 -8.54 22.34
CA GLY A 181 -14.26 -9.09 21.15
C GLY A 181 -15.21 -9.33 20.00
N ASN A 182 -14.63 -9.73 18.88
CA ASN A 182 -15.36 -10.08 17.66
C ASN A 182 -14.85 -11.42 17.10
N ILE A 183 -15.77 -12.17 16.52
CA ILE A 183 -15.45 -13.32 15.65
C ILE A 183 -16.09 -13.03 14.30
N ILE A 184 -15.29 -13.14 13.24
CA ILE A 184 -15.73 -12.92 11.86
C ILE A 184 -15.46 -14.18 11.06
N SER A 185 -16.48 -14.65 10.34
CA SER A 185 -16.32 -15.72 9.35
C SER A 185 -16.87 -15.23 8.02
N GLY A 186 -16.17 -15.51 6.93
CA GLY A 186 -16.53 -15.04 5.59
C GLY A 186 -16.25 -16.08 4.52
N TYR A 187 -17.07 -16.04 3.45
CA TYR A 187 -16.90 -16.83 2.25
C TYR A 187 -17.13 -15.97 1.00
N ALA A 188 -16.35 -16.20 -0.06
CA ALA A 188 -16.56 -15.59 -1.36
C ALA A 188 -16.37 -16.62 -2.48
N SER A 189 -17.32 -16.62 -3.44
CA SER A 189 -17.46 -17.72 -4.42
C SER A 189 -16.47 -17.65 -5.59
N ALA A 190 -15.95 -16.45 -5.93
CA ALA A 190 -15.12 -16.30 -7.12
C ALA A 190 -13.80 -17.07 -7.03
N ASN A 191 -13.27 -17.23 -5.84
CA ASN A 191 -12.02 -17.96 -5.56
C ASN A 191 -12.13 -18.89 -4.35
N ASN A 192 -13.34 -19.31 -3.97
CA ASN A 192 -13.63 -20.12 -2.80
C ASN A 192 -12.94 -19.60 -1.53
N LEU A 193 -12.77 -18.27 -1.43
CA LEU A 193 -12.11 -17.66 -0.29
C LEU A 193 -12.86 -18.00 1.00
N PHE A 194 -12.15 -18.55 1.95
CA PHE A 194 -12.57 -18.65 3.33
C PHE A 194 -11.77 -17.66 4.19
N THR A 195 -12.46 -16.95 5.07
CA THR A 195 -11.87 -16.05 6.05
C THR A 195 -12.35 -16.39 7.45
N GLY A 196 -11.42 -16.49 8.39
CA GLY A 196 -11.67 -16.54 9.82
C GLY A 196 -10.88 -15.47 10.55
N HIS A 197 -11.53 -14.62 11.33
CA HIS A 197 -10.90 -13.60 12.17
C HIS A 197 -11.45 -13.65 13.58
N GLY A 198 -10.60 -13.42 14.56
CA GLY A 198 -10.98 -13.23 15.94
C GLY A 198 -10.18 -12.14 16.62
N ASP A 199 -10.84 -11.31 17.41
CA ASP A 199 -10.15 -10.36 18.26
C ASP A 199 -10.75 -10.33 19.67
N VAL A 200 -9.91 -10.04 20.67
CA VAL A 200 -10.31 -9.85 22.06
C VAL A 200 -9.56 -8.66 22.65
N THR A 201 -10.29 -7.82 23.34
CA THR A 201 -9.77 -6.68 24.07
C THR A 201 -10.19 -6.78 25.53
N THR A 202 -9.23 -6.63 26.43
CA THR A 202 -9.46 -6.51 27.88
C THR A 202 -8.70 -5.30 28.41
N GLY A 203 -9.18 -4.72 29.47
CA GLY A 203 -8.51 -3.55 30.05
C GLY A 203 -9.17 -3.03 31.32
N SER A 204 -8.53 -1.99 31.85
CA SER A 204 -8.95 -1.26 33.03
C SER A 204 -8.61 0.23 32.88
N ARG A 205 -8.72 1.02 33.96
CA ARG A 205 -8.36 2.44 33.94
C ARG A 205 -6.91 2.72 33.54
N LYS A 206 -5.97 1.79 33.90
CA LYS A 206 -4.52 2.02 33.73
C LYS A 206 -3.88 1.23 32.61
N TRP A 207 -4.54 0.18 32.09
CA TRP A 207 -3.98 -0.67 31.06
C TRP A 207 -5.07 -1.28 30.18
N TYR A 208 -4.67 -1.66 28.99
CA TYR A 208 -5.43 -2.54 28.10
C TYR A 208 -4.50 -3.52 27.40
N LEU A 209 -5.06 -4.63 26.96
CA LEU A 209 -4.45 -5.61 26.07
C LEU A 209 -5.48 -5.96 25.00
N ARG A 210 -5.05 -5.93 23.74
CA ARG A 210 -5.80 -6.41 22.59
C ARG A 210 -4.99 -7.48 21.87
N PHE A 211 -5.62 -8.56 21.52
CA PHE A 211 -5.09 -9.62 20.67
C PHE A 211 -6.02 -9.79 19.48
N SER A 212 -5.48 -10.01 18.28
CA SER A 212 -6.24 -10.35 17.09
C SER A 212 -5.50 -11.36 16.23
N GLY A 213 -6.25 -12.15 15.46
CA GLY A 213 -5.70 -13.10 14.52
C GLY A 213 -6.66 -13.34 13.36
N THR A 214 -6.09 -13.55 12.16
CA THR A 214 -6.83 -13.78 10.91
C THR A 214 -6.18 -14.89 10.12
N TYR A 215 -7.00 -15.68 9.46
CA TYR A 215 -6.60 -16.67 8.48
C TYR A 215 -7.46 -16.53 7.22
N ASN A 216 -6.82 -16.52 6.06
CA ASN A 216 -7.47 -16.51 4.76
C ASN A 216 -6.90 -17.64 3.90
N ASP A 217 -7.77 -18.32 3.15
CA ASP A 217 -7.40 -19.34 2.16
C ASP A 217 -8.25 -19.14 0.90
N ALA A 218 -7.59 -18.99 -0.24
CA ALA A 218 -8.21 -18.65 -1.51
C ALA A 218 -7.63 -19.51 -2.64
N ASP A 219 -8.49 -20.10 -3.45
CA ASP A 219 -8.15 -20.75 -4.71
C ASP A 219 -7.87 -19.74 -5.83
N ASP A 220 -7.50 -20.28 -7.01
CA ASP A 220 -7.45 -19.48 -8.24
C ASP A 220 -8.79 -18.84 -8.56
N ILE A 221 -8.78 -17.56 -8.94
CA ILE A 221 -9.98 -16.81 -9.17
C ILE A 221 -10.65 -17.12 -10.50
N ARG A 222 -11.97 -17.11 -10.50
CA ARG A 222 -12.80 -17.25 -11.71
C ARG A 222 -13.01 -15.88 -12.35
N THR A 223 -12.73 -15.81 -13.64
CA THR A 223 -13.08 -14.70 -14.53
C THR A 223 -14.21 -15.14 -15.47
N PRO A 224 -14.86 -14.22 -16.20
CA PRO A 224 -15.85 -14.59 -17.22
C PRO A 224 -15.28 -15.48 -18.35
N GLU A 225 -13.97 -15.55 -18.50
CA GLU A 225 -13.28 -16.39 -19.51
C GLU A 225 -12.72 -17.71 -18.93
N GLY A 226 -12.94 -17.98 -17.65
CA GLY A 226 -12.45 -19.16 -16.98
C GLY A 226 -11.57 -18.85 -15.77
N LYS A 227 -10.81 -19.82 -15.30
CA LYS A 227 -9.88 -19.63 -14.17
C LYS A 227 -8.66 -18.81 -14.60
N LEU A 228 -8.31 -17.81 -13.80
CA LEU A 228 -7.01 -17.16 -13.86
C LEU A 228 -6.03 -18.02 -13.05
N PHE A 229 -5.29 -18.87 -13.73
CA PHE A 229 -4.31 -19.76 -13.10
C PHE A 229 -3.23 -18.96 -12.39
N ASN A 230 -2.62 -19.56 -11.35
CA ASN A 230 -1.56 -18.96 -10.56
C ASN A 230 -2.01 -17.64 -9.88
N SER A 231 -3.22 -17.65 -9.30
CA SER A 231 -3.77 -16.49 -8.57
C SER A 231 -4.24 -16.83 -7.15
N ARG A 232 -4.06 -18.07 -6.69
CA ARG A 232 -4.33 -18.53 -5.31
C ARG A 232 -3.43 -17.85 -4.29
N TYR A 233 -3.84 -17.86 -3.03
CA TYR A 233 -2.99 -17.48 -1.90
C TYR A 233 -3.56 -17.99 -0.57
N THR A 234 -2.68 -18.12 0.42
CA THR A 234 -3.04 -18.32 1.82
C THR A 234 -2.37 -17.24 2.66
N SER A 235 -3.07 -16.67 3.63
CA SER A 235 -2.46 -15.68 4.52
C SER A 235 -2.87 -15.85 5.97
N ARG A 236 -1.98 -15.42 6.87
CA ARG A 236 -2.25 -15.35 8.31
C ARG A 236 -1.73 -14.04 8.88
N ASN A 237 -2.42 -13.54 9.88
CA ASN A 237 -2.02 -12.37 10.64
C ASN A 237 -2.22 -12.59 12.13
N ILE A 238 -1.30 -12.08 12.94
CA ILE A 238 -1.42 -11.99 14.40
C ILE A 238 -1.01 -10.57 14.80
N ALA A 239 -1.80 -9.95 15.69
CA ALA A 239 -1.45 -8.67 16.25
C ALA A 239 -1.70 -8.62 17.75
N VAL A 240 -0.79 -7.97 18.47
CA VAL A 240 -0.90 -7.72 19.92
C VAL A 240 -0.67 -6.23 20.15
N LYS A 241 -1.58 -5.59 20.86
CA LYS A 241 -1.46 -4.20 21.26
C LYS A 241 -1.71 -4.04 22.75
N THR A 242 -0.88 -3.26 23.40
CA THR A 242 -1.04 -2.94 24.83
C THR A 242 -0.83 -1.45 25.07
N GLY A 243 -1.58 -0.92 26.00
CA GLY A 243 -1.42 0.45 26.47
C GLY A 243 -1.35 0.49 27.99
N PHE A 244 -0.54 1.39 28.49
CA PHE A 244 -0.34 1.61 29.92
C PHE A 244 -0.32 3.10 30.25
N ARG A 245 -1.02 3.50 31.31
CA ARG A 245 -1.05 4.86 31.87
C ARG A 245 -0.36 4.87 33.23
N PRO A 246 0.96 5.10 33.30
CA PRO A 246 1.66 5.19 34.57
C PRO A 246 1.17 6.39 35.40
N PHE A 247 0.89 7.51 34.77
CA PHE A 247 0.35 8.74 35.34
C PHE A 247 -0.82 9.25 34.48
N ASN A 248 -1.60 10.20 35.00
CA ASN A 248 -2.81 10.68 34.31
C ASN A 248 -2.55 11.23 32.91
N ASN A 249 -1.43 11.94 32.72
CA ASN A 249 -1.09 12.60 31.46
C ASN A 249 -0.16 11.78 30.57
N HIS A 250 0.28 10.59 31.01
CA HIS A 250 1.27 9.78 30.34
C HIS A 250 0.62 8.51 29.77
N THR A 251 0.91 8.21 28.54
CA THR A 251 0.44 6.98 27.87
C THR A 251 1.59 6.33 27.15
N ILE A 252 1.81 5.05 27.43
CA ILE A 252 2.73 4.18 26.69
C ILE A 252 1.87 3.21 25.89
N ARG A 253 2.17 3.05 24.60
CA ARG A 253 1.54 2.05 23.71
C ARG A 253 2.62 1.23 23.07
N VAL A 254 2.42 -0.09 23.04
CA VAL A 254 3.31 -1.02 22.34
C VAL A 254 2.46 -1.91 21.47
N GLN A 255 2.90 -2.13 20.24
CA GLN A 255 2.24 -3.04 19.32
C GLN A 255 3.26 -3.96 18.63
N TYR A 256 2.81 -5.19 18.39
CA TYR A 256 3.47 -6.16 17.52
C TYR A 256 2.48 -6.66 16.50
N GLN A 257 2.90 -6.72 15.25
CA GLN A 257 2.13 -7.27 14.12
C GLN A 257 3.01 -8.25 13.36
N ASP A 258 2.46 -9.41 13.04
CA ASP A 258 3.09 -10.45 12.24
C ASP A 258 2.13 -10.91 11.16
N TYR A 259 2.46 -10.58 9.90
CA TYR A 259 1.69 -10.93 8.71
C TYR A 259 2.51 -11.82 7.80
N HIS A 260 1.93 -12.92 7.35
CA HIS A 260 2.50 -13.82 6.36
C HIS A 260 1.48 -14.11 5.27
N ALA A 261 1.95 -14.19 4.03
CA ALA A 261 1.21 -14.80 2.93
C ALA A 261 2.09 -15.82 2.22
N TYR A 262 1.48 -16.94 1.86
CA TYR A 262 2.14 -18.12 1.29
C TYR A 262 1.53 -18.48 -0.05
N ASP A 263 2.37 -19.05 -0.94
CA ASP A 263 1.95 -19.52 -2.26
C ASP A 263 1.11 -18.49 -3.03
N VAL A 264 1.48 -17.21 -2.91
CA VAL A 264 0.76 -16.12 -3.56
C VAL A 264 1.11 -16.09 -5.04
N GLY A 265 0.18 -16.49 -5.87
CA GLY A 265 0.35 -16.46 -7.32
C GLY A 265 0.44 -15.06 -7.88
N ILE A 266 1.32 -14.88 -8.86
CA ILE A 266 1.52 -13.64 -9.63
C ILE A 266 1.21 -13.96 -11.10
N PRO A 267 -0.05 -13.85 -11.54
CA PRO A 267 -0.44 -14.24 -12.90
C PRO A 267 0.07 -13.28 -13.98
N GLY A 268 0.55 -12.11 -13.60
CA GLY A 268 1.01 -11.04 -14.49
C GLY A 268 2.51 -10.97 -14.74
N GLY A 269 3.24 -12.07 -14.73
CA GLY A 269 4.71 -12.06 -14.84
C GLY A 269 5.26 -11.79 -16.24
N GLU A 270 5.64 -10.56 -16.58
CA GLU A 270 6.37 -10.20 -17.83
C GLU A 270 7.91 -10.15 -17.67
N ALA A 271 8.46 -10.73 -16.62
CA ALA A 271 9.93 -10.71 -16.45
C ALA A 271 10.69 -11.45 -17.55
N PHE A 272 9.99 -12.24 -18.37
CA PHE A 272 10.56 -13.02 -19.48
C PHE A 272 9.59 -13.05 -20.68
N PRO A 273 10.11 -13.20 -21.91
CA PRO A 273 9.28 -13.43 -23.08
C PRO A 273 8.44 -14.70 -22.90
N GLY A 274 7.13 -14.57 -22.90
CA GLY A 274 6.17 -15.66 -22.66
C GLY A 274 5.67 -15.70 -21.21
N PRO A 275 4.66 -16.51 -20.92
CA PRO A 275 4.06 -16.60 -19.58
C PRO A 275 4.98 -17.33 -18.62
N ALA A 276 5.77 -16.60 -17.84
CA ALA A 276 6.50 -17.16 -16.71
C ALA A 276 5.52 -17.39 -15.53
N GLU A 277 5.61 -18.56 -14.89
CA GLU A 277 4.93 -18.77 -13.62
C GLU A 277 5.76 -18.13 -12.50
N ALA A 278 5.19 -17.16 -11.81
CA ALA A 278 5.81 -16.52 -10.65
C ALA A 278 4.87 -16.58 -9.45
N LYS A 279 5.43 -16.82 -8.26
CA LYS A 279 4.69 -16.77 -7.00
C LYS A 279 5.59 -16.30 -5.86
N TYR A 280 5.01 -15.63 -4.87
CA TYR A 280 5.65 -15.51 -3.56
C TYR A 280 5.45 -16.85 -2.83
N THR A 281 6.55 -17.52 -2.50
CA THR A 281 6.50 -18.72 -1.65
C THR A 281 6.29 -18.34 -0.19
N ASP A 282 6.88 -17.23 0.23
CA ASP A 282 6.67 -16.59 1.54
C ASP A 282 6.91 -15.07 1.40
N ILE A 283 5.90 -14.29 1.72
CA ILE A 283 6.03 -12.84 1.87
C ILE A 283 5.48 -12.44 3.23
N SER A 284 6.29 -11.72 4.01
CA SER A 284 5.94 -11.42 5.40
C SER A 284 6.35 -10.03 5.82
N ARG A 285 5.63 -9.48 6.81
CA ARG A 285 5.92 -8.23 7.49
C ARG A 285 5.74 -8.39 8.99
N GLN A 286 6.80 -8.10 9.73
CA GLN A 286 6.81 -8.01 11.17
C GLN A 286 7.05 -6.56 11.58
N LEU A 287 6.21 -6.01 12.43
CA LEU A 287 6.31 -4.64 12.94
C LEU A 287 6.23 -4.66 14.47
N LEU A 288 7.24 -4.12 15.12
CA LEU A 288 7.20 -3.76 16.53
C LEU A 288 7.30 -2.24 16.64
N SER A 289 6.38 -1.59 17.34
CA SER A 289 6.51 -0.16 17.64
C SER A 289 6.09 0.17 19.05
N ALA A 290 6.72 1.24 19.59
CA ALA A 290 6.45 1.76 20.91
C ALA A 290 6.27 3.28 20.83
N THR A 291 5.17 3.77 21.41
CA THR A 291 4.86 5.21 21.47
C THR A 291 4.75 5.62 22.93
N TYR A 292 5.44 6.69 23.31
CA TYR A 292 5.28 7.36 24.58
C TYR A 292 4.73 8.77 24.37
N GLU A 293 3.65 9.09 25.04
CA GLU A 293 2.92 10.35 24.88
C GLU A 293 2.71 10.99 26.26
N ILE A 294 3.06 12.28 26.35
CA ILE A 294 2.74 13.14 27.48
C ILE A 294 1.79 14.22 26.97
N ALA A 295 0.57 14.26 27.51
CA ALA A 295 -0.44 15.24 27.15
C ALA A 295 -0.62 16.28 28.25
N ASN A 296 -1.15 17.47 27.90
CA ASN A 296 -1.46 18.56 28.84
C ASN A 296 -0.27 18.90 29.75
N ILE A 297 0.90 19.15 29.16
CA ILE A 297 2.13 19.47 29.88
C ILE A 297 2.02 20.87 30.52
N SER A 298 1.50 21.84 29.75
CA SER A 298 1.11 23.16 30.22
C SER A 298 0.04 23.74 29.30
N ASP A 299 -0.49 24.92 29.59
CA ASP A 299 -1.52 25.60 28.77
C ASP A 299 -1.02 25.87 27.34
N ILE A 300 0.28 26.13 27.18
CA ILE A 300 0.91 26.39 25.88
C ILE A 300 1.49 25.13 25.27
N PHE A 301 2.20 24.30 26.06
CA PHE A 301 2.82 23.05 25.59
C PHE A 301 1.85 21.90 25.80
N SER A 302 1.07 21.57 24.77
CA SER A 302 -0.05 20.65 24.91
C SER A 302 0.36 19.18 24.86
N GLN A 303 1.42 18.80 24.10
CA GLN A 303 1.77 17.40 23.91
C GLN A 303 3.24 17.22 23.50
N LEU A 304 3.85 16.17 24.04
CA LEU A 304 5.11 15.60 23.56
C LEU A 304 4.90 14.12 23.24
N LYS A 305 5.31 13.70 22.05
CA LYS A 305 5.18 12.32 21.59
C LYS A 305 6.54 11.82 21.11
N PHE A 306 6.94 10.68 21.62
CA PHE A 306 8.08 9.90 21.14
C PHE A 306 7.54 8.59 20.53
N ASN A 307 8.04 8.22 19.36
CA ASN A 307 7.70 6.96 18.69
C ASN A 307 8.98 6.29 18.20
N TYR A 308 9.08 4.99 18.40
CA TYR A 308 10.13 4.13 17.83
C TYR A 308 9.51 2.93 17.17
N PHE A 309 10.03 2.49 16.02
CA PHE A 309 9.61 1.28 15.36
C PHE A 309 10.78 0.52 14.75
N ILE A 310 10.61 -0.80 14.65
CA ILE A 310 11.42 -1.70 13.86
C ILE A 310 10.50 -2.58 13.03
N GLN A 311 10.82 -2.72 11.75
CA GLN A 311 10.04 -3.49 10.80
C GLN A 311 10.96 -4.37 9.97
N TYR A 312 10.59 -5.64 9.85
CA TYR A 312 11.23 -6.60 8.97
C TYR A 312 10.25 -7.04 7.90
N ILE A 313 10.64 -6.91 6.64
CA ILE A 313 9.89 -7.41 5.49
C ILE A 313 10.75 -8.43 4.76
N LYS A 314 10.24 -9.64 4.61
CA LYS A 314 10.85 -10.73 3.86
C LYS A 314 10.03 -11.00 2.60
N ARG A 315 10.71 -11.31 1.51
CA ARG A 315 10.09 -11.64 0.23
C ARG A 315 10.87 -12.74 -0.44
N ASP A 316 10.29 -13.94 -0.46
CA ASP A 316 10.79 -15.09 -1.19
C ASP A 316 9.91 -15.32 -2.42
N VAL A 317 10.52 -15.39 -3.58
CA VAL A 317 9.83 -15.58 -4.86
C VAL A 317 10.35 -16.86 -5.51
N GLU A 318 9.47 -17.59 -6.15
CA GLU A 318 9.79 -18.67 -7.08
C GLU A 318 9.27 -18.27 -8.47
N MET A 319 10.13 -18.40 -9.48
CA MET A 319 9.80 -18.04 -10.85
C MET A 319 10.29 -19.12 -11.79
N LYS A 320 9.40 -19.64 -12.63
CA LYS A 320 9.71 -20.60 -13.70
C LYS A 320 9.62 -19.89 -15.03
N PRO A 321 10.77 -19.51 -15.64
CA PRO A 321 10.78 -18.90 -16.96
C PRO A 321 10.25 -19.90 -17.99
N ASN A 322 9.48 -19.42 -18.96
CA ASN A 322 9.00 -20.25 -20.06
C ASN A 322 9.72 -19.85 -21.37
N THR A 323 11.06 -19.93 -21.35
CA THR A 323 11.91 -19.58 -22.48
C THR A 323 12.97 -20.63 -22.72
N VAL A 324 13.25 -20.88 -23.97
CA VAL A 324 14.40 -21.70 -24.42
C VAL A 324 15.13 -20.91 -25.50
N THR A 325 16.43 -20.70 -25.29
CA THR A 325 17.28 -20.00 -26.26
C THR A 325 18.17 -21.03 -26.92
N THR A 326 18.22 -21.02 -28.26
CA THR A 326 19.13 -21.84 -29.03
C THR A 326 20.09 -20.96 -29.80
N THR A 327 21.38 -21.13 -29.58
CA THR A 327 22.46 -20.38 -30.26
C THR A 327 23.23 -21.32 -31.17
N PRO A 328 23.40 -21.00 -32.46
CA PRO A 328 24.21 -21.81 -33.38
C PRO A 328 25.68 -21.88 -32.92
N LEU A 329 26.29 -23.03 -33.07
CA LEU A 329 27.72 -23.31 -32.91
C LEU A 329 28.31 -23.84 -34.22
N PRO A 330 29.63 -23.82 -34.44
CA PRO A 330 30.26 -24.33 -35.66
C PRO A 330 29.95 -25.81 -35.95
N SER A 331 29.66 -26.61 -34.91
CA SER A 331 29.39 -28.06 -35.03
C SER A 331 28.01 -28.48 -34.51
N GLY A 332 27.02 -27.55 -34.52
CA GLY A 332 25.69 -27.82 -33.99
C GLY A 332 25.03 -26.61 -33.37
N SER A 333 24.47 -26.76 -32.15
CA SER A 333 23.88 -25.63 -31.45
C SER A 333 23.96 -25.80 -29.90
N GLN A 334 23.87 -24.70 -29.18
CA GLN A 334 23.73 -24.69 -27.74
C GLN A 334 22.29 -24.30 -27.39
N ARG A 335 21.61 -25.14 -26.64
CA ARG A 335 20.29 -24.88 -26.08
C ARG A 335 20.41 -24.51 -24.59
N VAL A 336 19.87 -23.36 -24.21
CA VAL A 336 19.83 -22.88 -22.83
C VAL A 336 18.39 -22.83 -22.36
N THR A 337 18.09 -23.56 -21.30
CA THR A 337 16.78 -23.65 -20.66
C THR A 337 16.89 -23.17 -19.22
N PRO A 338 16.45 -21.95 -18.88
CA PRO A 338 16.30 -21.54 -17.49
C PRO A 338 15.11 -22.29 -16.88
N GLU A 339 15.35 -23.03 -15.78
CA GLU A 339 14.36 -23.92 -15.18
C GLU A 339 13.65 -23.26 -13.99
N LEU A 340 14.42 -22.58 -13.11
CA LEU A 340 13.90 -22.02 -11.89
C LEU A 340 14.77 -20.83 -11.43
N PHE A 341 14.14 -19.75 -11.02
CA PHE A 341 14.77 -18.60 -10.38
C PHE A 341 14.14 -18.36 -9.01
N ILE A 342 14.98 -18.12 -8.01
CA ILE A 342 14.58 -17.90 -6.61
C ILE A 342 15.17 -16.56 -6.15
N PRO A 343 14.51 -15.41 -6.44
CA PRO A 343 14.90 -14.15 -5.85
C PRO A 343 14.36 -14.01 -4.42
N ILE A 344 15.23 -13.55 -3.52
CA ILE A 344 14.95 -13.29 -2.11
C ILE A 344 15.31 -11.84 -1.81
N GLY A 345 14.46 -11.14 -1.06
CA GLY A 345 14.69 -9.78 -0.60
C GLY A 345 14.32 -9.62 0.88
N ASN A 346 15.25 -9.08 1.65
CA ASN A 346 15.08 -8.80 3.07
C ASN A 346 15.27 -7.31 3.33
N HIS A 347 14.27 -6.68 3.94
CA HIS A 347 14.29 -5.27 4.32
C HIS A 347 14.18 -5.15 5.84
N LEU A 348 15.17 -4.55 6.47
CA LEU A 348 15.12 -4.17 7.87
C LEU A 348 15.01 -2.65 7.96
N THR A 349 13.88 -2.15 8.40
CA THR A 349 13.63 -0.72 8.59
C THR A 349 13.45 -0.42 10.06
N ASN A 350 14.14 0.59 10.57
CA ASN A 350 13.89 1.11 11.90
C ASN A 350 13.86 2.63 11.88
N GLY A 351 13.12 3.22 12.80
CA GLY A 351 12.99 4.67 12.87
C GLY A 351 12.52 5.17 14.21
N ALA A 352 12.83 6.43 14.45
CA ALA A 352 12.44 7.16 15.66
C ALA A 352 11.90 8.54 15.29
N GLN A 353 10.94 9.01 16.06
CA GLN A 353 10.31 10.32 15.87
C GLN A 353 10.10 10.98 17.23
N ILE A 354 10.39 12.27 17.31
CA ILE A 354 10.00 13.13 18.41
C ILE A 354 9.14 14.25 17.84
N GLN A 355 7.99 14.50 18.44
CA GLN A 355 7.06 15.55 18.02
C GLN A 355 6.56 16.30 19.24
N SER A 356 6.53 17.62 19.14
CA SER A 356 5.93 18.54 20.12
C SER A 356 4.74 19.28 19.48
N THR A 357 3.70 19.52 20.28
CA THR A 357 2.53 20.30 19.88
C THR A 357 2.32 21.42 20.88
N TRP A 358 2.21 22.63 20.38
CA TRP A 358 2.08 23.85 21.14
C TRP A 358 0.78 24.58 20.77
N LYS A 359 0.15 25.19 21.73
CA LYS A 359 -1.06 26.02 21.58
C LYS A 359 -0.82 27.39 22.21
N PRO A 360 -0.06 28.29 21.55
CA PRO A 360 0.24 29.63 22.10
C PRO A 360 -1.00 30.51 22.24
N ALA A 361 -2.05 30.21 21.49
CA ALA A 361 -3.36 30.83 21.60
C ALA A 361 -4.47 29.80 21.27
N ALA A 362 -5.71 30.07 21.65
CA ALA A 362 -6.85 29.20 21.39
C ALA A 362 -7.08 28.91 19.88
N ASN A 363 -6.73 29.85 19.03
CA ASN A 363 -6.89 29.79 17.58
C ASN A 363 -5.59 29.43 16.83
N ASN A 364 -4.51 29.07 17.55
CA ASN A 364 -3.21 28.77 16.94
C ASN A 364 -2.66 27.44 17.48
N THR A 365 -2.13 26.62 16.58
CA THR A 365 -1.43 25.37 16.92
C THR A 365 -0.13 25.30 16.14
N ILE A 366 0.95 25.00 16.85
CA ILE A 366 2.27 24.77 16.29
C ILE A 366 2.66 23.32 16.51
N ILE A 367 3.18 22.68 15.48
CA ILE A 367 3.71 21.33 15.52
C ILE A 367 5.16 21.41 15.08
N ALA A 368 6.07 20.85 15.85
CA ALA A 368 7.48 20.75 15.49
C ALA A 368 8.03 19.38 15.86
N GLY A 369 8.98 18.91 15.09
CA GLY A 369 9.58 17.62 15.40
C GLY A 369 10.75 17.25 14.51
N ILE A 370 11.34 16.13 14.87
CA ILE A 370 12.42 15.48 14.12
C ILE A 370 12.03 14.03 13.90
N ASP A 371 12.42 13.49 12.77
CA ASP A 371 12.35 12.06 12.52
C ASP A 371 13.63 11.53 11.86
N PHE A 372 13.87 10.26 12.11
CA PHE A 372 14.98 9.51 11.58
C PHE A 372 14.51 8.11 11.25
N TRP A 373 14.89 7.61 10.11
CA TRP A 373 14.71 6.20 9.79
C TRP A 373 15.80 5.69 8.86
N THR A 374 16.07 4.39 8.95
CA THR A 374 17.02 3.70 8.07
C THR A 374 16.42 2.40 7.58
N ARG A 375 16.65 2.07 6.31
CA ARG A 375 16.32 0.80 5.67
C ARG A 375 17.59 0.13 5.19
N ASN A 376 17.82 -1.11 5.62
CA ASN A 376 18.88 -1.98 5.11
C ASN A 376 18.24 -3.01 4.19
N LEU A 377 18.82 -3.18 3.01
CA LEU A 377 18.37 -4.11 1.98
C LEU A 377 19.45 -5.17 1.73
N SER A 378 19.06 -6.42 1.76
CA SER A 378 19.87 -7.56 1.33
C SER A 378 19.06 -8.39 0.33
N THR A 379 19.65 -8.64 -0.83
CA THR A 379 19.02 -9.44 -1.90
C THR A 379 19.90 -10.62 -2.27
N LYS A 380 19.26 -11.70 -2.70
CA LYS A 380 19.93 -12.87 -3.30
C LYS A 380 19.04 -13.43 -4.42
N ARG A 381 19.65 -14.00 -5.43
CA ARG A 381 18.95 -14.72 -6.49
C ARG A 381 19.72 -15.97 -6.88
N THR A 382 19.06 -17.12 -6.82
CA THR A 382 19.61 -18.38 -7.32
C THR A 382 18.89 -18.73 -8.63
N LYS A 383 19.64 -18.98 -9.68
CA LYS A 383 19.14 -19.41 -10.98
C LYS A 383 19.58 -20.84 -11.25
N PHE A 384 18.65 -21.71 -11.62
CA PHE A 384 18.88 -23.07 -12.10
C PHE A 384 18.70 -23.07 -13.61
N ILE A 385 19.74 -23.44 -14.32
CA ILE A 385 19.83 -23.35 -15.78
C ILE A 385 20.37 -24.65 -16.33
N LYS A 386 19.67 -25.25 -17.30
CA LYS A 386 20.14 -26.40 -18.06
C LYS A 386 20.71 -25.93 -19.38
N THR A 387 21.94 -26.34 -19.71
CA THR A 387 22.54 -26.09 -21.03
C THR A 387 22.83 -27.39 -21.71
N GLU A 388 22.44 -27.52 -22.97
CA GLU A 388 22.63 -28.72 -23.80
C GLU A 388 23.37 -28.34 -25.08
N ILE A 389 24.40 -29.11 -25.41
CA ILE A 389 25.08 -29.02 -26.69
C ILE A 389 24.46 -30.07 -27.60
N LEU A 390 24.00 -29.63 -28.77
CA LEU A 390 23.39 -30.44 -29.78
C LEU A 390 24.35 -30.52 -30.99
N ASP A 391 24.43 -31.73 -31.59
CA ASP A 391 25.15 -31.92 -32.88
C ASP A 391 24.35 -31.33 -34.04
N SER A 392 24.89 -31.49 -35.29
CA SER A 392 24.25 -31.03 -36.51
C SER A 392 22.93 -31.75 -36.83
N GLU A 393 22.67 -32.90 -36.22
CA GLU A 393 21.45 -33.70 -36.36
C GLU A 393 20.42 -33.34 -35.30
N GLY A 394 20.79 -32.51 -34.32
CA GLY A 394 19.91 -32.08 -33.21
C GLY A 394 19.91 -33.03 -31.98
N ASN A 395 20.83 -33.99 -31.95
CA ASN A 395 20.97 -34.88 -30.79
C ASN A 395 21.79 -34.23 -29.68
N VAL A 396 21.40 -34.44 -28.39
CA VAL A 396 22.13 -33.90 -27.24
C VAL A 396 23.42 -34.68 -27.02
N THR A 397 24.56 -34.02 -27.19
CA THR A 397 25.90 -34.59 -26.99
C THR A 397 26.45 -34.32 -25.59
N LYS A 398 26.05 -33.21 -24.95
CA LYS A 398 26.49 -32.83 -23.61
C LYS A 398 25.40 -32.05 -22.89
N THR A 399 25.19 -32.36 -21.63
CA THR A 399 24.29 -31.58 -20.73
C THR A 399 25.10 -31.06 -19.56
N ASN A 400 24.92 -29.77 -19.23
CA ASN A 400 25.42 -29.18 -18.01
C ASN A 400 24.25 -28.57 -17.22
N ASN A 401 24.20 -28.89 -15.93
CA ASN A 401 23.33 -28.27 -14.96
C ASN A 401 24.11 -27.19 -14.25
N ILE A 402 23.63 -25.94 -14.38
CA ILE A 402 24.28 -24.73 -13.86
C ILE A 402 23.41 -24.14 -12.78
N VAL A 403 23.99 -23.93 -11.59
CA VAL A 403 23.41 -23.08 -10.55
C VAL A 403 24.22 -21.79 -10.48
N ARG A 404 23.55 -20.66 -10.71
CA ARG A 404 24.15 -19.33 -10.67
C ARG A 404 23.62 -18.57 -9.47
N GLY A 405 24.51 -18.19 -8.55
CA GLY A 405 24.21 -17.32 -7.42
C GLY A 405 24.50 -15.86 -7.77
N GLU A 406 23.59 -14.96 -7.45
CA GLU A 406 23.63 -13.54 -7.78
C GLU A 406 23.13 -12.69 -6.63
N THR A 407 23.62 -11.44 -6.54
CA THR A 407 23.13 -10.39 -5.67
C THR A 407 22.61 -9.22 -6.54
N PRO A 408 21.33 -9.25 -6.97
CA PRO A 408 20.77 -8.30 -7.94
C PRO A 408 20.83 -6.84 -7.50
N ILE A 409 20.82 -6.59 -6.21
CA ILE A 409 21.06 -5.30 -5.58
C ILE A 409 22.09 -5.54 -4.48
N PRO A 410 23.28 -4.94 -4.54
CA PRO A 410 24.29 -5.13 -3.50
C PRO A 410 23.75 -4.70 -2.13
N GLU A 411 24.29 -5.27 -1.06
CA GLU A 411 23.91 -4.86 0.30
C GLU A 411 23.97 -3.34 0.41
N SER A 412 22.83 -2.73 0.72
CA SER A 412 22.65 -1.30 0.63
C SER A 412 21.84 -0.78 1.81
N SER A 413 22.08 0.47 2.17
CA SER A 413 21.31 1.18 3.19
C SER A 413 20.84 2.53 2.71
N PHE A 414 19.61 2.88 3.09
CA PHE A 414 19.00 4.19 2.88
C PHE A 414 18.66 4.78 4.24
N THR A 415 19.24 5.94 4.56
CA THR A 415 19.03 6.65 5.83
C THR A 415 18.45 8.02 5.54
N SER A 416 17.38 8.39 6.22
CA SER A 416 16.76 9.71 6.14
C SER A 416 16.63 10.33 7.53
N ALA A 417 16.99 11.59 7.65
CA ALA A 417 16.81 12.40 8.86
C ALA A 417 16.18 13.74 8.46
N GLY A 418 15.14 14.14 9.18
CA GLY A 418 14.41 15.37 8.87
C GLY A 418 13.97 16.15 10.09
N ILE A 419 13.95 17.47 9.96
CA ILE A 419 13.34 18.39 10.91
C ILE A 419 12.15 19.08 10.24
N PHE A 420 11.00 19.14 10.92
CA PHE A 420 9.78 19.71 10.37
C PHE A 420 9.10 20.66 11.36
N PHE A 421 8.36 21.60 10.78
CA PHE A 421 7.56 22.59 11.49
C PHE A 421 6.27 22.84 10.71
N GLN A 422 5.14 23.01 11.42
CA GLN A 422 3.86 23.41 10.86
C GLN A 422 3.15 24.37 11.82
N ASN A 423 2.55 25.41 11.29
CA ASN A 423 1.67 26.32 12.01
C ASN A 423 0.26 26.23 11.43
N GLU A 424 -0.73 26.20 12.29
CA GLU A 424 -2.15 26.21 11.98
C GLU A 424 -2.81 27.37 12.73
N THR A 425 -3.48 28.26 12.01
CA THR A 425 -4.11 29.43 12.57
C THR A 425 -5.52 29.62 12.04
N SER A 426 -6.48 29.80 12.95
CA SER A 426 -7.85 30.20 12.63
C SER A 426 -8.02 31.70 12.83
N LEU A 427 -8.62 32.38 11.86
CA LEU A 427 -8.84 33.81 11.82
C LEU A 427 -10.33 34.13 11.62
N LEU A 428 -10.75 35.35 11.98
CA LEU A 428 -12.10 35.83 11.78
C LEU A 428 -13.21 34.93 12.34
N ASN A 429 -13.04 34.43 13.57
CA ASN A 429 -13.95 33.47 14.22
C ASN A 429 -14.13 32.19 13.38
N ASP A 430 -13.02 31.52 13.01
CA ASP A 430 -12.95 30.33 12.20
C ASP A 430 -13.48 30.46 10.75
N LYS A 431 -13.68 31.70 10.27
CA LYS A 431 -14.08 31.93 8.88
C LYS A 431 -12.95 31.65 7.90
N ILE A 432 -11.70 31.90 8.33
CA ILE A 432 -10.49 31.59 7.57
C ILE A 432 -9.60 30.71 8.41
N ARG A 433 -9.13 29.61 7.86
CA ARG A 433 -8.09 28.79 8.48
C ARG A 433 -6.90 28.69 7.53
N ILE A 434 -5.70 28.88 8.06
CA ILE A 434 -4.44 28.83 7.33
C ILE A 434 -3.56 27.77 7.97
N ILE A 435 -2.94 26.95 7.13
CA ILE A 435 -1.94 25.96 7.52
C ILE A 435 -0.69 26.22 6.66
N GLY A 436 0.45 26.35 7.29
CA GLY A 436 1.73 26.48 6.60
C GLY A 436 2.82 25.70 7.31
N GLY A 437 3.65 25.01 6.55
CA GLY A 437 4.71 24.18 7.11
C GLY A 437 5.92 24.04 6.19
N GLY A 438 7.00 23.58 6.78
CA GLY A 438 8.24 23.29 6.07
C GLY A 438 9.04 22.20 6.72
N ARG A 439 9.95 21.63 5.95
CA ARG A 439 10.81 20.54 6.35
C ARG A 439 12.14 20.54 5.61
N PHE A 440 13.19 20.18 6.29
CA PHE A 440 14.51 19.90 5.72
C PHE A 440 14.88 18.44 5.98
N ASP A 441 15.39 17.76 4.95
CA ASP A 441 15.78 16.35 4.99
C ASP A 441 17.21 16.17 4.48
N GLY A 442 18.00 15.39 5.23
CA GLY A 442 19.24 14.80 4.77
C GLY A 442 19.01 13.31 4.47
N VAL A 443 19.41 12.88 3.29
CA VAL A 443 19.37 11.48 2.87
C VAL A 443 20.77 10.98 2.56
N SER A 444 21.14 9.83 3.11
CA SER A 444 22.41 9.14 2.88
C SER A 444 22.13 7.73 2.39
N VAL A 445 22.71 7.38 1.25
CA VAL A 445 22.60 6.05 0.64
C VAL A 445 24.00 5.46 0.56
N LYS A 446 24.14 4.18 0.96
CA LYS A 446 25.41 3.44 0.89
C LYS A 446 25.15 2.09 0.23
N ASN A 447 26.12 1.61 -0.52
CA ASN A 447 26.14 0.27 -1.08
C ASN A 447 27.52 -0.37 -0.92
N LYS A 448 27.55 -1.70 -0.83
CA LYS A 448 28.77 -2.49 -1.03
C LYS A 448 29.04 -2.67 -2.52
N ARG A 449 30.27 -3.10 -2.88
CA ARG A 449 30.58 -3.49 -4.25
C ARG A 449 29.65 -4.62 -4.71
N GLY A 450 29.11 -4.51 -5.91
CA GLY A 450 28.22 -5.47 -6.53
C GLY A 450 28.86 -6.20 -7.71
N PHE A 451 28.44 -7.46 -7.90
CA PHE A 451 28.87 -8.29 -9.02
C PHE A 451 27.64 -8.85 -9.75
N ASP A 452 27.84 -9.20 -11.02
CA ASP A 452 26.78 -9.83 -11.85
C ASP A 452 26.54 -11.28 -11.44
N VAL A 453 27.54 -11.95 -10.91
CA VAL A 453 27.50 -13.33 -10.42
C VAL A 453 28.40 -13.50 -9.20
N ASP A 454 27.89 -14.11 -8.15
CA ASP A 454 28.66 -14.36 -6.92
C ASP A 454 29.41 -15.71 -7.00
N TYR A 455 28.72 -16.74 -7.51
CA TYR A 455 29.28 -18.09 -7.70
C TYR A 455 28.58 -18.86 -8.80
N LEU A 456 29.28 -19.84 -9.35
CA LEU A 456 28.72 -20.84 -10.27
C LEU A 456 28.91 -22.26 -9.72
N ILE A 457 27.88 -23.10 -9.89
CA ILE A 457 28.01 -24.55 -9.68
C ILE A 457 27.69 -25.21 -11.03
N VAL A 458 28.67 -25.91 -11.60
CA VAL A 458 28.49 -26.62 -12.87
C VAL A 458 28.64 -28.10 -12.59
N ASN A 459 27.60 -28.91 -12.83
CA ASN A 459 27.57 -30.35 -12.57
C ASN A 459 28.06 -30.70 -11.15
N ASN A 460 27.56 -30.00 -10.13
CA ASN A 460 27.89 -30.09 -8.71
C ASN A 460 29.31 -29.61 -8.31
N VAL A 461 30.08 -29.04 -9.20
CA VAL A 461 31.37 -28.40 -8.87
C VAL A 461 31.17 -26.92 -8.68
N ARG A 462 31.42 -26.44 -7.45
CA ARG A 462 31.29 -25.01 -7.08
C ARG A 462 32.55 -24.22 -7.41
N ASN A 463 32.33 -23.05 -8.01
CA ASN A 463 33.37 -22.05 -8.25
C ASN A 463 32.90 -20.69 -7.65
N ASP A 464 33.59 -20.20 -6.63
CA ASP A 464 33.33 -18.91 -5.97
C ASP A 464 34.08 -17.76 -6.63
N THR A 465 34.89 -18.01 -7.65
CA THR A 465 35.55 -17.02 -8.50
C THR A 465 35.20 -17.29 -9.96
N PRO A 466 33.95 -17.03 -10.38
CA PRO A 466 33.51 -17.29 -11.75
C PRO A 466 34.38 -16.54 -12.75
N PRO A 467 34.76 -17.14 -13.88
CA PRO A 467 35.52 -16.44 -14.90
C PRO A 467 34.69 -15.31 -15.54
N ASN A 468 35.35 -14.20 -15.85
CA ASN A 468 34.73 -13.02 -16.46
C ASN A 468 33.57 -12.42 -15.61
N GLN A 469 33.66 -12.52 -14.28
CA GLN A 469 32.76 -11.82 -13.35
C GLN A 469 32.84 -10.30 -13.61
N ARG A 470 31.66 -9.64 -13.69
CA ARG A 470 31.56 -8.20 -13.95
C ARG A 470 31.30 -7.45 -12.66
N ILE A 471 31.98 -6.32 -12.46
CA ILE A 471 31.61 -5.36 -11.42
C ILE A 471 30.40 -4.59 -11.92
N THR A 472 29.30 -4.66 -11.19
CA THR A 472 28.06 -3.96 -11.52
C THR A 472 28.01 -2.58 -10.86
N PHE A 473 28.45 -2.48 -9.63
CA PHE A 473 28.53 -1.24 -8.86
C PHE A 473 29.77 -1.24 -7.96
N GLU A 474 30.48 -0.12 -7.92
CA GLU A 474 31.53 0.10 -6.94
C GLU A 474 30.93 0.41 -5.57
N GLU A 475 31.69 0.14 -4.50
CA GLU A 475 31.30 0.54 -3.15
C GLU A 475 31.24 2.06 -3.06
N GLY A 476 30.15 2.58 -2.51
CA GLY A 476 29.94 4.02 -2.52
C GLY A 476 29.00 4.54 -1.44
N LYS A 477 29.02 5.88 -1.34
CA LYS A 477 28.10 6.65 -0.50
C LYS A 477 27.67 7.91 -1.22
N VAL A 478 26.35 8.08 -1.36
CA VAL A 478 25.74 9.27 -1.94
C VAL A 478 24.94 9.99 -0.86
N ASN A 479 25.13 11.30 -0.72
CA ASN A 479 24.37 12.13 0.19
C ASN A 479 23.59 13.17 -0.60
N SER A 480 22.37 13.46 -0.16
CA SER A 480 21.53 14.51 -0.73
C SER A 480 20.80 15.27 0.36
N ILE A 481 20.59 16.55 0.13
CA ILE A 481 19.78 17.42 1.01
C ILE A 481 18.61 17.92 0.18
N SER A 482 17.43 17.95 0.78
CA SER A 482 16.24 18.50 0.14
C SER A 482 15.38 19.24 1.16
N TRP A 483 14.49 20.08 0.66
CA TRP A 483 13.48 20.76 1.47
C TRP A 483 12.10 20.60 0.85
N SER A 484 11.10 20.70 1.68
CA SER A 484 9.70 20.75 1.27
C SER A 484 8.93 21.76 2.07
N ALA A 485 7.88 22.29 1.48
CA ALA A 485 6.99 23.26 2.12
C ALA A 485 5.56 23.06 1.64
N ASN A 486 4.60 23.43 2.48
CA ASN A 486 3.20 23.46 2.13
C ASN A 486 2.54 24.71 2.64
N PHE A 487 1.52 25.15 1.93
CA PHE A 487 0.60 26.20 2.34
C PHE A 487 -0.81 25.75 1.97
N GLY A 488 -1.76 25.97 2.87
CA GLY A 488 -3.16 25.71 2.62
C GLY A 488 -4.04 26.72 3.33
N ALA A 489 -5.17 27.04 2.73
CA ALA A 489 -6.18 27.95 3.27
C ALA A 489 -7.58 27.38 3.06
N ILE A 490 -8.43 27.52 4.05
CA ILE A 490 -9.87 27.28 3.95
C ILE A 490 -10.57 28.61 4.16
N TYR A 491 -11.52 28.93 3.29
CA TYR A 491 -12.46 30.00 3.45
C TYR A 491 -13.87 29.44 3.59
N ARG A 492 -14.51 29.67 4.74
CA ARG A 492 -15.91 29.32 4.98
C ARG A 492 -16.83 30.30 4.29
N LEU A 493 -17.28 29.91 3.09
CA LEU A 493 -18.14 30.75 2.25
C LEU A 493 -19.53 30.87 2.86
N PHE A 494 -20.12 29.75 3.30
CA PHE A 494 -21.38 29.67 4.02
C PHE A 494 -21.25 28.74 5.23
N ARG A 495 -22.27 28.63 6.08
CA ARG A 495 -22.24 27.81 7.30
C ARG A 495 -21.79 26.36 7.06
N ASN A 496 -22.16 25.79 5.91
CA ASN A 496 -21.90 24.39 5.54
C ASN A 496 -21.19 24.29 4.19
N THR A 497 -20.47 25.32 3.78
CA THR A 497 -19.76 25.34 2.49
C THR A 497 -18.40 26.00 2.67
N ASP A 498 -17.37 25.24 2.35
CA ASP A 498 -15.98 25.73 2.36
C ASP A 498 -15.38 25.68 0.96
N VAL A 499 -14.51 26.63 0.68
CA VAL A 499 -13.57 26.60 -0.43
C VAL A 499 -12.18 26.45 0.16
N SER A 500 -11.38 25.54 -0.39
CA SER A 500 -10.02 25.30 0.05
C SER A 500 -9.04 25.48 -1.09
N PHE A 501 -7.89 26.03 -0.76
CA PHE A 501 -6.73 26.09 -1.65
C PHE A 501 -5.53 25.48 -0.93
N SER A 502 -4.75 24.64 -1.63
CA SER A 502 -3.47 24.18 -1.13
C SER A 502 -2.41 24.17 -2.22
N THR A 503 -1.17 24.41 -1.82
CA THR A 503 0.01 24.29 -2.68
C THR A 503 1.17 23.72 -1.89
N ALA A 504 2.03 22.95 -2.55
CA ALA A 504 3.18 22.37 -1.91
C ALA A 504 4.36 22.19 -2.87
N ARG A 505 5.58 22.32 -2.33
CA ARG A 505 6.79 21.77 -2.89
C ARG A 505 7.10 20.45 -2.20
N SER A 506 7.25 19.38 -2.96
CA SER A 506 7.60 18.04 -2.51
C SER A 506 8.89 17.55 -3.15
N PHE A 507 9.44 16.47 -2.59
CA PHE A 507 10.59 15.80 -3.18
C PHE A 507 10.54 14.29 -2.95
N ARG A 508 11.32 13.55 -3.77
CA ARG A 508 11.55 12.12 -3.60
C ARG A 508 13.02 11.81 -3.88
N ALA A 509 13.71 11.27 -2.89
CA ALA A 509 15.03 10.69 -3.10
C ALA A 509 14.90 9.37 -3.85
N PRO A 510 15.81 9.07 -4.80
CA PRO A 510 15.83 7.81 -5.51
C PRO A 510 15.96 6.62 -4.55
N SER A 511 15.23 5.55 -4.81
CA SER A 511 15.25 4.33 -3.99
C SER A 511 16.56 3.54 -4.17
N LEU A 512 16.79 2.54 -3.31
CA LEU A 512 17.91 1.62 -3.44
C LEU A 512 17.85 0.84 -4.75
N GLU A 513 16.62 0.46 -5.15
CA GLU A 513 16.34 -0.28 -6.35
C GLU A 513 16.61 0.55 -7.61
N GLU A 514 16.23 1.82 -7.62
CA GLU A 514 16.51 2.72 -8.73
C GLU A 514 18.00 3.02 -8.91
N ARG A 515 18.77 2.98 -7.80
CA ARG A 515 20.20 3.25 -7.82
C ARG A 515 21.06 2.03 -8.12
N PHE A 516 20.68 0.82 -7.64
CA PHE A 516 21.60 -0.32 -7.58
C PHE A 516 21.03 -1.62 -8.16
N LYS A 517 19.90 -1.57 -8.85
CA LYS A 517 19.33 -2.75 -9.51
C LYS A 517 20.22 -3.18 -10.67
N TYR A 518 20.52 -4.51 -10.76
CA TYR A 518 21.12 -5.15 -11.89
C TYR A 518 20.32 -6.39 -12.29
N ILE A 519 19.75 -6.39 -13.49
CA ILE A 519 19.00 -7.52 -14.04
C ILE A 519 19.55 -7.84 -15.44
N ASP A 520 20.21 -8.99 -15.57
CA ASP A 520 20.68 -9.53 -16.84
C ASP A 520 19.53 -10.29 -17.53
N LEU A 521 19.12 -9.81 -18.69
CA LEU A 521 18.06 -10.38 -19.54
C LEU A 521 18.64 -11.09 -20.78
N GLY A 522 19.97 -11.27 -20.83
CA GLY A 522 20.70 -11.96 -21.88
C GLY A 522 21.17 -11.01 -22.99
N ASN A 523 20.25 -10.36 -23.71
CA ASN A 523 20.58 -9.45 -24.82
C ASN A 523 20.88 -8.01 -24.36
N TYR A 524 20.38 -7.64 -23.19
CA TYR A 524 20.60 -6.34 -22.55
C TYR A 524 20.44 -6.47 -21.04
N VAL A 525 20.87 -5.46 -20.31
CA VAL A 525 20.71 -5.38 -18.86
C VAL A 525 19.80 -4.23 -18.47
N ARG A 526 19.05 -4.38 -17.35
CA ARG A 526 18.38 -3.27 -16.68
C ARG A 526 19.23 -2.85 -15.50
N LEU A 527 19.62 -1.58 -15.47
CA LEU A 527 20.60 -1.05 -14.54
C LEU A 527 20.06 0.16 -13.79
N GLY A 528 20.36 0.21 -12.47
CA GLY A 528 20.21 1.42 -11.67
C GLY A 528 21.34 2.43 -11.97
N ASP A 529 21.14 3.68 -11.53
CA ASP A 529 22.19 4.70 -11.59
C ASP A 529 22.44 5.29 -10.19
N PRO A 530 23.63 5.07 -9.59
CA PRO A 530 24.00 5.62 -8.31
C PRO A 530 23.92 7.15 -8.23
N GLU A 531 24.13 7.86 -9.33
CA GLU A 531 24.22 9.32 -9.41
C GLU A 531 22.86 10.02 -9.56
N LEU A 532 21.75 9.28 -9.54
CA LEU A 532 20.41 9.84 -9.63
C LEU A 532 20.17 10.97 -8.64
N LYS A 533 19.61 12.07 -9.12
CA LYS A 533 19.20 13.22 -8.31
C LYS A 533 17.76 13.05 -7.79
N PRO A 534 17.42 13.66 -6.65
CA PRO A 534 16.04 13.67 -6.18
C PRO A 534 15.07 14.29 -7.20
N GLU A 535 13.89 13.66 -7.34
CA GLU A 535 12.76 14.28 -8.02
C GLU A 535 12.22 15.43 -7.16
N SER A 536 11.72 16.47 -7.77
CA SER A 536 11.00 17.56 -7.09
C SER A 536 9.65 17.81 -7.75
N GLY A 537 8.63 18.09 -6.94
CA GLY A 537 7.28 18.36 -7.40
C GLY A 537 6.73 19.66 -6.87
N TYR A 538 5.92 20.36 -7.68
CA TYR A 538 5.11 21.51 -7.28
C TYR A 538 3.65 21.17 -7.57
N SER A 539 2.81 21.21 -6.55
CA SER A 539 1.38 20.92 -6.67
C SER A 539 0.53 22.13 -6.27
N ALA A 540 -0.65 22.21 -6.86
CA ALA A 540 -1.70 23.12 -6.43
C ALA A 540 -3.06 22.42 -6.54
N ASP A 541 -3.90 22.62 -5.53
CA ASP A 541 -5.25 22.08 -5.44
C ASP A 541 -6.24 23.20 -5.11
N LEU A 542 -7.40 23.18 -5.75
CA LEU A 542 -8.55 24.01 -5.42
C LEU A 542 -9.74 23.10 -5.16
N GLY A 543 -10.30 23.18 -3.96
CA GLY A 543 -11.38 22.32 -3.50
C GLY A 543 -12.63 23.10 -3.08
N MET A 544 -13.77 22.44 -3.20
CA MET A 544 -15.05 22.89 -2.64
C MET A 544 -15.68 21.75 -1.86
N ARG A 545 -16.20 22.05 -0.67
CA ARG A 545 -16.92 21.11 0.18
C ARG A 545 -18.26 21.69 0.60
N ILE A 546 -19.28 20.85 0.51
CA ILE A 546 -20.62 21.16 1.04
C ILE A 546 -20.99 20.00 1.96
N TRP A 547 -21.44 20.33 3.19
CA TRP A 547 -21.90 19.31 4.13
C TRP A 547 -23.14 19.79 4.87
N ASN A 548 -24.23 19.18 4.61
CA ASN A 548 -25.47 19.37 5.34
C ASN A 548 -26.24 18.04 5.37
N PRO A 549 -27.34 17.93 6.13
CA PRO A 549 -28.10 16.68 6.19
C PRO A 549 -28.60 16.14 4.85
N LEU A 550 -28.81 17.04 3.88
CA LEU A 550 -29.30 16.69 2.56
C LEU A 550 -28.20 16.35 1.54
N VAL A 551 -27.07 17.10 1.57
CA VAL A 551 -25.99 16.98 0.58
C VAL A 551 -24.63 16.96 1.25
N ASN A 552 -23.82 15.96 0.88
CA ASN A 552 -22.38 15.96 1.13
C ASN A 552 -21.68 15.94 -0.23
N LEU A 553 -20.93 16.99 -0.54
CA LEU A 553 -20.15 17.11 -1.76
C LEU A 553 -18.71 17.47 -1.41
N GLN A 554 -17.77 16.78 -2.00
CA GLN A 554 -16.38 17.21 -2.10
C GLN A 554 -15.98 17.17 -3.57
N ALA A 555 -15.40 18.24 -4.07
CA ALA A 555 -14.90 18.33 -5.44
C ALA A 555 -13.57 19.08 -5.43
N ASP A 556 -12.57 18.54 -6.09
CA ASP A 556 -11.21 19.06 -6.13
C ASP A 556 -10.69 19.08 -7.58
N VAL A 557 -10.03 20.15 -7.97
CA VAL A 557 -9.22 20.22 -9.19
C VAL A 557 -7.75 20.38 -8.80
N PHE A 558 -6.87 19.75 -9.56
CA PHE A 558 -5.45 19.70 -9.21
C PHE A 558 -4.52 19.79 -10.41
N ILE A 559 -3.32 20.26 -10.14
CA ILE A 559 -2.18 20.22 -11.03
C ILE A 559 -0.92 19.87 -10.25
N ASN A 560 -0.07 19.01 -10.81
CA ASN A 560 1.21 18.64 -10.25
C ASN A 560 2.27 18.64 -11.36
N ARG A 561 3.39 19.36 -11.13
CA ARG A 561 4.56 19.39 -12.00
C ARG A 561 5.71 18.67 -11.31
N ILE A 562 6.31 17.71 -11.99
CA ILE A 562 7.46 16.93 -11.51
C ILE A 562 8.66 17.27 -12.40
N SER A 563 9.80 17.53 -11.77
CA SER A 563 11.09 17.77 -12.43
C SER A 563 12.09 16.70 -12.00
N ASN A 564 13.05 16.38 -12.86
CA ASN A 564 14.02 15.30 -12.68
C ASN A 564 13.34 13.95 -12.48
N MET A 565 12.26 13.69 -13.21
CA MET A 565 11.53 12.43 -13.13
C MET A 565 12.46 11.28 -13.52
N ILE A 566 12.49 10.24 -12.67
CA ILE A 566 13.29 9.05 -12.91
C ILE A 566 12.50 8.11 -13.82
N VAL A 567 13.11 7.75 -14.94
CA VAL A 567 12.59 6.79 -15.91
C VAL A 567 13.72 5.91 -16.43
N GLU A 568 13.41 4.73 -16.98
CA GLU A 568 14.38 3.90 -17.67
C GLU A 568 14.58 4.41 -19.10
N THR A 569 15.84 4.57 -19.51
CA THR A 569 16.24 5.04 -20.85
C THR A 569 17.21 4.07 -21.49
N PRO A 570 17.19 3.89 -22.83
CA PRO A 570 18.21 3.16 -23.54
C PRO A 570 19.60 3.79 -23.31
N GLY A 571 20.61 2.93 -23.14
CA GLY A 571 21.99 3.33 -22.89
C GLY A 571 22.94 2.13 -23.00
N GLU A 572 24.15 2.32 -22.51
CA GLU A 572 25.19 1.29 -22.50
C GLU A 572 25.73 1.12 -21.07
N PHE A 573 25.86 -0.13 -20.65
CA PHE A 573 26.49 -0.51 -19.41
C PHE A 573 27.98 -0.78 -19.67
N VAL A 574 28.85 0.12 -19.24
CA VAL A 574 30.30 -0.06 -19.25
C VAL A 574 30.69 -0.77 -17.95
N TYR A 575 31.32 -1.92 -18.05
CA TYR A 575 31.70 -2.73 -16.90
C TYR A 575 33.18 -3.14 -16.95
N THR A 576 33.74 -3.40 -15.77
CA THR A 576 35.10 -3.94 -15.61
C THR A 576 35.01 -5.43 -15.26
N ILE A 577 35.84 -6.25 -15.91
CA ILE A 577 35.97 -7.67 -15.60
C ILE A 577 36.81 -7.81 -14.34
N ASN A 578 36.26 -8.54 -13.34
CA ASN A 578 36.88 -8.70 -12.02
C ASN A 578 37.73 -9.96 -11.89
N THR A 579 37.52 -10.96 -12.75
CA THR A 579 38.17 -12.28 -12.62
C THR A 579 38.50 -12.89 -13.97
N GLY A 580 39.54 -13.74 -14.01
CA GLY A 580 39.92 -14.54 -15.17
C GLY A 580 40.95 -13.87 -16.08
N PRO A 581 41.18 -14.43 -17.30
CA PRO A 581 42.25 -13.93 -18.20
C PRO A 581 42.06 -12.48 -18.68
N ALA A 582 40.84 -11.95 -18.63
CA ALA A 582 40.50 -10.59 -19.03
C ALA A 582 40.34 -9.62 -17.83
N GLU A 583 40.79 -10.00 -16.62
CA GLU A 583 40.70 -9.17 -15.42
C GLU A 583 41.27 -7.77 -15.65
N GLY A 584 40.56 -6.76 -15.18
CA GLY A 584 40.91 -5.34 -15.33
C GLY A 584 40.56 -4.72 -16.69
N THR A 585 40.09 -5.50 -17.67
CA THR A 585 39.62 -4.95 -18.96
C THR A 585 38.19 -4.44 -18.82
N THR A 586 37.83 -3.47 -19.68
CA THR A 586 36.45 -2.94 -19.77
C THR A 586 35.77 -3.40 -21.04
N ASP A 587 34.46 -3.59 -20.98
CA ASP A 587 33.60 -3.92 -22.10
C ASP A 587 32.24 -3.29 -21.93
N THR A 588 31.34 -3.36 -22.91
CA THR A 588 30.04 -2.71 -22.91
C THR A 588 28.90 -3.68 -23.24
N LEU A 589 27.72 -3.43 -22.66
CA LEU A 589 26.47 -4.11 -22.97
C LEU A 589 25.35 -3.10 -23.21
N PRO A 590 24.43 -3.36 -24.15
CA PRO A 590 23.19 -2.60 -24.23
C PRO A 590 22.45 -2.61 -22.88
N ALA A 591 21.92 -1.49 -22.47
CA ALA A 591 21.25 -1.35 -21.19
C ALA A 591 20.01 -0.48 -21.26
N LEU A 592 19.06 -0.75 -20.34
CA LEU A 592 18.05 0.21 -19.91
C LEU A 592 18.48 0.75 -18.55
N ILE A 593 18.83 2.03 -18.50
CA ILE A 593 19.42 2.68 -17.32
C ILE A 593 18.42 3.66 -16.72
N ASN A 594 18.25 3.66 -15.41
CA ASN A 594 17.48 4.70 -14.72
C ASN A 594 18.18 6.05 -14.86
N ALA A 595 17.46 7.07 -15.32
CA ALA A 595 18.01 8.42 -15.50
C ALA A 595 17.00 9.50 -15.09
N ASN A 596 17.52 10.68 -14.72
CA ASN A 596 16.71 11.88 -14.47
C ASN A 596 16.55 12.64 -15.79
N VAL A 597 15.56 12.34 -16.59
CA VAL A 597 15.50 12.85 -17.97
C VAL A 597 14.27 13.70 -18.29
N SER A 598 13.22 13.74 -17.44
CA SER A 598 11.99 14.35 -17.91
C SER A 598 11.32 15.29 -16.92
N ARG A 599 10.44 16.14 -17.47
CA ARG A 599 9.48 16.97 -16.74
C ARG A 599 8.09 16.44 -17.01
N ALA A 600 7.40 16.05 -15.94
CA ALA A 600 6.05 15.56 -16.06
C ALA A 600 5.04 16.57 -15.52
N MET A 601 3.85 16.56 -16.11
CA MET A 601 2.70 17.32 -15.64
C MET A 601 1.50 16.38 -15.52
N LEU A 602 0.91 16.36 -14.32
CA LEU A 602 -0.35 15.65 -14.05
C LEU A 602 -1.40 16.68 -13.66
N TYR A 603 -2.61 16.57 -14.22
CA TYR A 603 -3.71 17.45 -13.91
C TYR A 603 -5.05 16.72 -14.04
N GLY A 604 -6.04 17.23 -13.34
CA GLY A 604 -7.37 16.59 -13.36
C GLY A 604 -8.29 17.10 -12.29
N PHE A 605 -9.34 16.32 -12.05
CA PHE A 605 -10.32 16.57 -11.01
C PHE A 605 -10.81 15.26 -10.39
N ASP A 606 -11.29 15.34 -9.18
CA ASP A 606 -12.08 14.29 -8.54
C ASP A 606 -13.23 14.87 -7.72
N PHE A 607 -14.33 14.12 -7.62
CA PHE A 607 -15.48 14.51 -6.82
C PHE A 607 -16.18 13.30 -6.21
N GLY A 608 -16.81 13.53 -5.05
CA GLY A 608 -17.71 12.61 -4.38
C GLY A 608 -18.96 13.36 -3.92
N LEU A 609 -20.13 12.82 -4.21
CA LEU A 609 -21.45 13.36 -3.88
C LEU A 609 -22.26 12.30 -3.15
N GLN A 610 -22.91 12.68 -2.05
CA GLN A 610 -24.01 11.94 -1.43
C GLN A 610 -25.21 12.87 -1.31
N TYR A 611 -26.37 12.39 -1.73
CA TYR A 611 -27.63 13.10 -1.68
C TYR A 611 -28.67 12.28 -0.91
N ASN A 612 -29.03 12.76 0.27
CA ASN A 612 -29.98 12.13 1.19
C ASN A 612 -31.37 12.73 0.97
N PHE A 613 -32.05 12.33 -0.11
CA PHE A 613 -33.36 12.88 -0.45
C PHE A 613 -34.50 12.37 0.45
N HIS A 614 -34.25 11.32 1.20
CA HIS A 614 -35.17 10.74 2.21
C HIS A 614 -34.33 10.19 3.37
N SER A 615 -34.93 10.02 4.54
CA SER A 615 -34.24 9.47 5.74
C SER A 615 -33.57 8.11 5.47
N ASP A 616 -34.20 7.29 4.64
CA ASP A 616 -33.79 5.92 4.38
C ASP A 616 -33.11 5.75 3.01
N PHE A 617 -33.05 6.80 2.20
CA PHE A 617 -32.50 6.71 0.84
C PHE A 617 -31.37 7.68 0.60
N VAL A 618 -30.28 7.16 0.09
CA VAL A 618 -29.10 7.90 -0.32
C VAL A 618 -28.77 7.60 -1.77
N VAL A 619 -28.65 8.61 -2.60
CA VAL A 619 -28.01 8.52 -3.91
C VAL A 619 -26.58 8.98 -3.74
N PHE A 620 -25.61 8.22 -4.26
CA PHE A 620 -24.22 8.63 -4.26
C PHE A 620 -23.62 8.55 -5.66
N ALA A 621 -22.70 9.46 -5.93
CA ALA A 621 -21.94 9.49 -7.17
C ALA A 621 -20.49 9.90 -6.88
N SER A 622 -19.54 9.32 -7.59
CA SER A 622 -18.15 9.74 -7.55
C SER A 622 -17.53 9.65 -8.94
N GLY A 623 -16.53 10.47 -9.19
CA GLY A 623 -15.80 10.44 -10.45
C GLY A 623 -14.41 11.02 -10.30
N ALA A 624 -13.49 10.55 -11.14
CA ALA A 624 -12.13 11.05 -11.19
C ALA A 624 -11.60 11.05 -12.62
N PHE A 625 -10.86 12.09 -12.95
CA PHE A 625 -10.19 12.27 -14.21
C PHE A 625 -8.75 12.73 -13.96
N VAL A 626 -7.80 12.10 -14.62
CA VAL A 626 -6.40 12.52 -14.62
C VAL A 626 -5.79 12.39 -16.01
N ARG A 627 -4.90 13.32 -16.33
CA ARG A 627 -4.00 13.27 -17.47
C ARG A 627 -2.57 13.46 -16.98
N GLY A 628 -1.68 12.65 -17.53
CA GLY A 628 -0.24 12.72 -17.28
C GLY A 628 0.53 12.84 -18.58
N LYS A 629 1.40 13.83 -18.69
CA LYS A 629 2.19 14.10 -19.88
C LYS A 629 3.65 14.38 -19.52
N ASP A 630 4.57 13.76 -20.23
CA ASP A 630 5.94 14.24 -20.31
C ASP A 630 5.96 15.50 -21.15
N THR A 631 6.39 16.61 -20.58
CA THR A 631 6.34 17.93 -21.24
C THR A 631 7.60 18.23 -22.07
N GLU A 632 8.63 17.41 -21.96
CA GLU A 632 9.85 17.51 -22.77
C GLU A 632 9.75 16.63 -24.02
N ALA A 633 9.37 15.37 -23.84
CA ALA A 633 9.17 14.44 -24.95
C ALA A 633 7.83 14.59 -25.67
N ASP A 634 6.89 15.35 -25.13
CA ASP A 634 5.51 15.55 -25.61
C ASP A 634 4.71 14.23 -25.68
N THR A 635 5.01 13.25 -24.83
CA THR A 635 4.41 11.92 -24.78
C THR A 635 3.52 11.73 -23.56
N TRP A 636 2.61 10.73 -23.61
CA TRP A 636 1.77 10.39 -22.47
C TRP A 636 2.58 9.59 -21.44
N LEU A 637 2.31 9.82 -20.16
CA LEU A 637 2.88 9.02 -19.08
C LEU A 637 2.21 7.65 -19.01
N PRO A 638 2.94 6.58 -18.65
CA PRO A 638 2.37 5.26 -18.48
C PRO A 638 1.53 5.16 -17.19
N GLN A 639 0.64 4.17 -17.14
CA GLN A 639 -0.15 3.81 -15.97
C GLN A 639 -1.04 4.95 -15.45
N ILE A 640 -1.56 5.77 -16.35
CA ILE A 640 -2.54 6.80 -16.03
C ILE A 640 -3.94 6.19 -16.09
N PRO A 641 -4.72 6.21 -14.98
CA PRO A 641 -6.07 5.65 -14.98
C PRO A 641 -6.99 6.41 -15.95
N PRO A 642 -7.91 5.72 -16.64
CA PRO A 642 -8.97 6.37 -17.42
C PRO A 642 -9.91 7.16 -16.51
N PHE A 643 -10.75 8.01 -17.11
CA PHE A 643 -11.91 8.56 -16.37
C PHE A 643 -12.70 7.39 -15.77
N ASN A 644 -12.91 7.42 -14.47
CA ASN A 644 -13.60 6.37 -13.74
C ASN A 644 -14.57 6.96 -12.72
N GLY A 645 -15.55 6.17 -12.31
CA GLY A 645 -16.51 6.63 -11.33
C GLY A 645 -17.45 5.53 -10.87
N ARG A 646 -18.23 5.88 -9.85
CA ARG A 646 -19.24 5.03 -9.24
C ARG A 646 -20.53 5.82 -9.03
N LEU A 647 -21.67 5.20 -9.33
CA LEU A 647 -23.00 5.73 -9.07
C LEU A 647 -23.85 4.66 -8.39
N GLY A 648 -24.62 5.01 -7.39
CA GLY A 648 -25.48 4.03 -6.73
C GLY A 648 -26.57 4.63 -5.87
N VAL A 649 -27.44 3.73 -5.44
CA VAL A 649 -28.53 4.02 -4.51
C VAL A 649 -28.42 3.08 -3.33
N ARG A 650 -28.59 3.61 -2.15
CA ARG A 650 -28.66 2.86 -0.89
C ARG A 650 -29.99 3.09 -0.24
N TYR A 651 -30.65 2.00 0.13
CA TYR A 651 -31.84 2.00 0.96
C TYR A 651 -31.47 1.44 2.34
N SER A 652 -31.64 2.22 3.40
CA SER A 652 -31.17 1.92 4.76
C SER A 652 -32.25 2.21 5.80
N PRO A 653 -33.33 1.40 5.87
CA PRO A 653 -34.34 1.54 6.92
C PRO A 653 -33.72 1.16 8.29
N ALA A 654 -34.01 1.94 9.33
CA ALA A 654 -33.38 1.86 10.63
C ALA A 654 -33.45 0.48 11.32
N ASN A 655 -34.47 -0.34 11.01
CA ASN A 655 -34.73 -1.61 11.73
C ASN A 655 -34.32 -2.87 10.98
N ILE A 656 -33.83 -2.78 9.73
CA ILE A 656 -33.59 -3.95 8.89
C ILE A 656 -32.11 -4.04 8.50
N GLY A 657 -31.49 -2.92 8.19
CA GLY A 657 -30.14 -2.83 7.65
C GLY A 657 -30.09 -2.06 6.34
N SER A 658 -29.17 -2.35 5.44
CA SER A 658 -29.09 -1.65 4.18
C SER A 658 -28.98 -2.57 2.96
N VAL A 659 -29.48 -2.06 1.84
CA VAL A 659 -29.32 -2.62 0.50
C VAL A 659 -28.74 -1.52 -0.39
N GLU A 660 -27.63 -1.79 -1.03
CA GLU A 660 -26.97 -0.86 -1.95
C GLU A 660 -26.81 -1.50 -3.32
N LEU A 661 -27.29 -0.81 -4.34
CA LEU A 661 -27.04 -1.15 -5.73
C LEU A 661 -26.13 -0.06 -6.33
N ALA A 662 -25.03 -0.48 -6.93
CA ALA A 662 -24.06 0.44 -7.51
C ALA A 662 -23.62 -0.01 -8.91
N VAL A 663 -23.30 0.97 -9.76
CA VAL A 663 -22.56 0.78 -11.00
C VAL A 663 -21.19 1.44 -10.85
N THR A 664 -20.15 0.66 -11.14
CA THR A 664 -18.76 1.13 -11.20
C THR A 664 -18.28 1.03 -12.64
N GLY A 665 -17.67 2.06 -13.17
CA GLY A 665 -17.23 2.07 -14.56
C GLY A 665 -15.97 2.86 -14.81
N ALA A 666 -15.37 2.59 -15.96
CA ALA A 666 -14.27 3.36 -16.50
C ALA A 666 -14.47 3.61 -18.00
N ALA A 667 -14.02 4.76 -18.46
CA ALA A 667 -13.99 5.09 -19.88
C ALA A 667 -12.87 4.33 -20.60
N LYS A 668 -12.87 4.38 -21.93
CA LYS A 668 -11.72 3.92 -22.74
C LYS A 668 -10.45 4.69 -22.36
N GLN A 669 -9.32 3.99 -22.24
CA GLN A 669 -7.99 4.60 -22.17
C GLN A 669 -7.25 4.43 -23.48
N ASP A 670 -7.10 5.52 -24.20
CA ASP A 670 -6.40 5.61 -25.48
C ASP A 670 -5.22 6.63 -25.47
N LYS A 671 -5.04 7.34 -24.34
CA LYS A 671 -3.93 8.25 -24.09
C LYS A 671 -2.87 7.52 -23.26
N VAL A 672 -2.11 6.65 -23.92
CA VAL A 672 -1.16 5.70 -23.32
C VAL A 672 0.27 6.03 -23.74
N ALA A 673 1.24 5.60 -22.94
CA ALA A 673 2.66 5.71 -23.29
C ALA A 673 3.00 4.79 -24.48
N GLU A 674 4.15 5.02 -25.08
CA GLU A 674 4.67 4.14 -26.14
C GLU A 674 4.86 2.71 -25.60
N GLY A 675 4.36 1.73 -26.36
CA GLY A 675 4.37 0.32 -25.94
C GLY A 675 3.28 -0.09 -24.94
N GLU A 676 2.54 0.85 -24.36
CA GLU A 676 1.44 0.55 -23.45
C GLU A 676 0.15 0.21 -24.21
N LYS A 677 -0.59 -0.80 -23.72
CA LYS A 677 -1.84 -1.26 -24.35
C LYS A 677 -3.00 -0.32 -24.06
N THR A 678 -3.79 0.03 -25.09
CA THR A 678 -5.09 0.70 -24.90
C THR A 678 -6.11 -0.27 -24.31
N THR A 679 -7.06 0.24 -23.51
CA THR A 679 -8.13 -0.57 -22.92
C THR A 679 -9.50 0.02 -23.20
N GLY A 680 -10.49 -0.86 -23.42
CA GLY A 680 -11.89 -0.48 -23.61
C GLY A 680 -12.55 0.01 -22.32
N GLY A 681 -13.59 0.83 -22.44
CA GLY A 681 -14.43 1.21 -21.30
C GLY A 681 -15.34 0.06 -20.85
N TYR A 682 -15.78 0.13 -19.58
CA TYR A 682 -16.69 -0.86 -19.00
C TYR A 682 -17.65 -0.25 -17.97
N ALA A 683 -18.70 -0.99 -17.66
CA ALA A 683 -19.57 -0.78 -16.52
C ALA A 683 -19.83 -2.12 -15.83
N ARG A 684 -19.73 -2.15 -14.51
CA ARG A 684 -19.96 -3.31 -13.63
C ARG A 684 -21.04 -2.96 -12.62
N TYR A 685 -21.93 -3.89 -12.35
CA TYR A 685 -23.02 -3.73 -11.38
C TYR A 685 -22.75 -4.58 -10.16
N ASP A 686 -22.89 -3.97 -8.97
CA ASP A 686 -22.62 -4.59 -7.68
C ASP A 686 -23.82 -4.41 -6.74
N LEU A 687 -24.15 -5.44 -5.96
CA LEU A 687 -25.16 -5.43 -4.91
C LEU A 687 -24.48 -5.71 -3.57
N ALA A 688 -24.73 -4.89 -2.57
CA ALA A 688 -24.32 -5.17 -1.19
C ALA A 688 -25.53 -5.10 -0.24
N ILE A 689 -25.58 -6.01 0.71
CA ILE A 689 -26.63 -6.12 1.70
C ILE A 689 -25.98 -6.30 3.08
N ASN A 690 -26.50 -5.62 4.08
CA ASN A 690 -26.12 -5.87 5.47
C ASN A 690 -27.32 -5.73 6.40
N SER A 691 -27.32 -6.51 7.49
CA SER A 691 -28.32 -6.41 8.54
C SER A 691 -27.97 -5.31 9.55
N VAL A 692 -28.93 -4.89 10.33
CA VAL A 692 -28.68 -4.22 11.62
C VAL A 692 -27.96 -5.17 12.59
N ASN A 693 -27.42 -4.63 13.67
CA ASN A 693 -26.92 -5.44 14.77
C ASN A 693 -28.09 -6.14 15.51
N ILE A 694 -28.18 -7.45 15.41
CA ILE A 694 -29.17 -8.29 16.08
C ILE A 694 -28.63 -8.61 17.47
N HIS A 695 -29.19 -7.97 18.50
CA HIS A 695 -28.76 -8.15 19.88
C HIS A 695 -29.34 -9.43 20.51
N LEU A 696 -28.47 -10.28 21.02
CA LEU A 696 -28.78 -11.52 21.72
C LEU A 696 -28.18 -11.46 23.15
N ARG A 697 -28.89 -10.86 24.09
CA ARG A 697 -28.42 -10.61 25.45
C ARG A 697 -27.13 -9.80 25.52
N LYS A 698 -25.97 -10.46 25.73
CA LYS A 698 -24.64 -9.85 25.83
C LYS A 698 -23.84 -9.90 24.53
N THR A 699 -24.40 -10.49 23.49
CA THR A 699 -23.77 -10.63 22.18
C THR A 699 -24.60 -9.95 21.12
N SER A 700 -23.99 -9.60 20.00
CA SER A 700 -24.70 -9.15 18.81
C SER A 700 -24.19 -9.89 17.59
N ILE A 701 -25.06 -10.07 16.61
CA ILE A 701 -24.75 -10.69 15.33
C ILE A 701 -25.09 -9.70 14.22
N GLN A 702 -24.19 -9.58 13.24
CA GLN A 702 -24.41 -8.79 12.04
C GLN A 702 -24.03 -9.60 10.81
N PHE A 703 -24.84 -9.50 9.75
CA PHE A 703 -24.63 -10.16 8.48
C PHE A 703 -24.25 -9.13 7.41
N PHE A 704 -23.28 -9.48 6.57
CA PHE A 704 -22.89 -8.76 5.37
C PHE A 704 -22.89 -9.75 4.20
N GLY A 705 -23.40 -9.35 3.06
CA GLY A 705 -23.38 -10.17 1.88
C GLY A 705 -23.58 -9.34 0.63
N GLY A 706 -23.41 -9.96 -0.52
CA GLY A 706 -23.62 -9.27 -1.77
C GLY A 706 -23.17 -10.06 -2.99
N ILE A 707 -23.23 -9.38 -4.13
CA ILE A 707 -22.83 -9.93 -5.42
C ILE A 707 -22.03 -8.83 -6.13
N ASP A 708 -20.74 -9.07 -6.34
CA ASP A 708 -19.92 -8.23 -7.21
C ASP A 708 -20.08 -8.71 -8.65
N ASN A 709 -20.02 -7.79 -9.61
CA ASN A 709 -20.14 -8.08 -11.03
C ASN A 709 -21.38 -8.97 -11.34
N ILE A 710 -22.58 -8.50 -10.98
CA ILE A 710 -23.85 -9.25 -11.09
C ILE A 710 -24.04 -9.87 -12.49
N THR A 711 -23.68 -9.13 -13.52
CA THR A 711 -23.86 -9.51 -14.93
C THR A 711 -22.75 -10.40 -15.47
N ASP A 712 -21.79 -10.78 -14.65
CA ASP A 712 -20.57 -11.51 -15.07
C ASP A 712 -19.87 -10.84 -16.26
N ARG A 713 -19.81 -9.50 -16.22
CA ARG A 713 -19.25 -8.70 -17.30
C ARG A 713 -17.77 -8.93 -17.43
N ARG A 714 -17.32 -9.25 -18.64
CA ARG A 714 -15.90 -9.22 -19.02
C ARG A 714 -15.41 -7.77 -19.09
N TYR A 715 -14.36 -7.44 -18.36
CA TYR A 715 -13.71 -6.13 -18.41
C TYR A 715 -12.23 -6.24 -18.07
N THR A 716 -11.49 -5.19 -18.42
CA THR A 716 -10.06 -5.08 -18.16
C THR A 716 -9.79 -3.81 -17.38
N ASN A 717 -9.09 -3.92 -16.27
CA ASN A 717 -8.56 -2.75 -15.57
C ASN A 717 -7.27 -2.29 -16.26
N HIS A 718 -7.23 -1.03 -16.70
CA HIS A 718 -6.07 -0.48 -17.39
C HIS A 718 -4.78 -0.61 -16.58
N LEU A 719 -4.83 -0.39 -15.26
CA LEU A 719 -3.67 -0.46 -14.36
C LEU A 719 -3.23 -1.89 -14.01
N ALA A 720 -3.95 -2.92 -14.44
CA ALA A 720 -3.57 -4.32 -14.29
C ALA A 720 -2.82 -4.86 -15.52
N THR A 721 -2.81 -4.12 -16.63
CA THR A 721 -2.19 -4.57 -17.90
C THR A 721 -0.68 -4.37 -17.95
N ASN A 722 -0.10 -3.73 -16.97
CA ASN A 722 1.32 -3.37 -16.90
C ASN A 722 2.28 -4.56 -17.07
N ARG A 723 1.85 -5.75 -16.65
CA ARG A 723 2.67 -6.98 -16.74
C ARG A 723 2.14 -8.02 -17.74
N GLY A 724 1.21 -7.61 -18.60
CA GLY A 724 0.86 -8.31 -19.84
C GLY A 724 -0.11 -9.46 -19.71
N SER A 725 -0.28 -10.08 -18.55
CA SER A 725 -1.02 -11.34 -18.41
C SER A 725 -2.42 -11.20 -17.85
N ILE A 726 -2.75 -10.12 -17.11
CA ILE A 726 -4.10 -9.89 -16.60
C ILE A 726 -4.89 -9.10 -17.63
N SER A 727 -5.57 -9.83 -18.51
CA SER A 727 -6.43 -9.23 -19.55
C SER A 727 -7.90 -9.18 -19.16
N VAL A 728 -8.29 -9.90 -18.10
CA VAL A 728 -9.68 -10.03 -17.64
C VAL A 728 -9.72 -10.01 -16.12
N GLU A 729 -10.56 -9.14 -15.59
CA GLU A 729 -10.80 -9.00 -14.16
C GLU A 729 -11.75 -10.09 -13.62
N PRO A 730 -11.87 -10.26 -12.29
CA PRO A 730 -12.75 -11.24 -11.67
C PRO A 730 -14.18 -11.19 -12.20
N GLY A 731 -14.77 -12.35 -12.41
CA GLY A 731 -16.17 -12.53 -12.77
C GLY A 731 -17.13 -12.30 -11.60
N ARG A 732 -18.35 -12.82 -11.71
CA ARG A 732 -19.35 -12.72 -10.65
C ARG A 732 -18.88 -13.38 -9.37
N ASN A 733 -19.01 -12.65 -8.26
CA ASN A 733 -18.63 -13.09 -6.94
C ASN A 733 -19.76 -12.91 -5.95
N ILE A 734 -20.26 -14.02 -5.38
CA ILE A 734 -21.24 -14.00 -4.30
C ILE A 734 -20.46 -14.16 -2.98
N TYR A 735 -20.72 -13.28 -2.03
CA TYR A 735 -20.04 -13.31 -0.75
C TYR A 735 -21.01 -13.20 0.42
N LEU A 736 -20.60 -13.81 1.55
CA LEU A 736 -21.32 -13.75 2.81
C LEU A 736 -20.29 -13.60 3.95
N ARG A 737 -20.63 -12.79 4.94
CA ARG A 737 -19.82 -12.58 6.14
C ARG A 737 -20.71 -12.48 7.37
N LEU A 738 -20.32 -13.15 8.42
CA LEU A 738 -20.95 -13.14 9.74
C LEU A 738 -19.99 -12.47 10.74
N VAL A 739 -20.49 -11.53 11.51
CA VAL A 739 -19.79 -10.87 12.61
C VAL A 739 -20.53 -11.16 13.90
N LEU A 740 -19.88 -11.81 14.86
CA LEU A 740 -20.35 -12.01 16.24
C LEU A 740 -19.55 -11.10 17.16
N SER A 741 -20.19 -10.22 17.91
CA SER A 741 -19.56 -9.34 18.90
C SER A 741 -20.04 -9.65 20.32
N PHE A 742 -19.13 -9.59 21.33
CA PHE A 742 -19.41 -9.89 22.73
C PHE A 742 -18.68 -8.95 23.70
#